data_839992f846d851ed93c49e139a07adbd
#
_entry.id   839992f846d851ed93c49e139a07adbd
#
_cell.length_a   1.000
_cell.length_b   1.000
_cell.length_c   1.000
_cell.angle_alpha   90.00
_cell.angle_beta   90.00
_cell.angle_gamma   90.00
#
_symmetry.space_group_name_H-M   'P 1'
#
loop_
_entity.id
_entity.type
_entity.pdbx_description
1 polymer ?
#
loop_
_entity_poly.entity_id
_entity_poly.type
_entity_poly.pdbx_seq_one_letter_code
_entity_poly.pdbx_strand_id
1 'polypeptide(L)'
;MQKSIENFIKVTENGLYLIDMPTGTGKTTQAIDYIFNHMDKNTTFFYVTSLNKNVDDAYNKLRDKFNASGKLNIFDDMVLRLYSNSEQVIEKLGTVPNNPDDEIMRFNSYIQLKREVEMLDKIVNVDPSIKDKLVTEIREKLEPAFRRDVKIYLNDKFNTKKERFKYIKEHHNWLIQVYPSILTNFRKVFFASIDKFYLGNDAIIEPSYKFTNNKYLMENTIIFIDEIDAAKNTILSRIVEDSLKNNVDLIKLFLNIYNTLETKEFPSEMLKPTLIREEKSDRYKMSITQRMKELFEEIFSNYNMQYALKLLEKDIDKKFIFDDNTTLTITNKKNVSDMYIDLNVEEGYNRIIFENKNDNLTLSRLIKNITGGISYFIRGSYLLSIHYCEYYNKNKKLADDLMQIEDAVLSVIHAFNINERYIPYLEKVILGKGRLNQSYASTFAADVYDTGFKYYKFSDSLNNNFSTLITMYDINDTPESFLLNLVSKGHVIGLSATSTMDTVTGNFDLTYLRSKLGEKFYKPTEEEKERLDSEINKIIASNKAKIDVEFIKSLDPETTLKELFITEDYQKVIINRFGDLSKNTENFNANRFLKIALSIKAFMASGLSSLLILTNRNLGKDNSLFSEQTFGNLVDFIKEENNNGNEYTIINLTTKKFEENKKLYLDKLSKKERVIIFSSYPTTGAGQNLQYEIEEDGIIKQEDISCLYIEKPTNILINTSLFNETTNEDLLKYIYQVELLKTNGEITLKDKNVCVKEAFLRTNNASYKRNHTNLYKTNSIRNHSLSIIIQAVGRICRTRGKVSKTNIYVDNDIAMELDLLSIQNRRLNREFQEIISKFKTLETKTQNESSYKLYIRKAENSNKVVNDNIHRILSKKLWVTTDIELWKKLREHVLKNPVCNDVSSNNGLFSNCYLQSVDYDISYYYYKEDNDYGEVKIGLTKNNDLTSIVSAMILI
;
A
#
# COMPACT_ATOMS: atom_id res chain seq x y z
N MET A 1 15.39 -23.17 -1.31
CA MET A 1 14.89 -22.04 -0.50
C MET A 1 15.30 -22.13 0.98
N GLN A 2 15.07 -23.24 1.70
CA GLN A 2 15.36 -23.34 3.15
C GLN A 2 16.82 -22.99 3.50
N LYS A 3 17.80 -23.56 2.79
CA LYS A 3 19.24 -23.25 3.03
C LYS A 3 19.59 -21.77 2.82
N SER A 4 19.00 -21.11 1.84
CA SER A 4 19.24 -19.66 1.62
C SER A 4 18.64 -18.82 2.76
N ILE A 5 17.50 -19.23 3.32
CA ILE A 5 16.92 -18.60 4.51
C ILE A 5 17.85 -18.81 5.73
N GLU A 6 18.35 -20.02 5.94
CA GLU A 6 19.29 -20.31 7.03
C GLU A 6 20.57 -19.46 6.90
N ASN A 7 21.12 -19.33 5.69
CA ASN A 7 22.30 -18.49 5.45
C ASN A 7 22.00 -17.02 5.73
N PHE A 8 20.87 -16.50 5.23
CA PHE A 8 20.43 -15.14 5.51
C PHE A 8 20.39 -14.85 7.01
N ILE A 9 19.75 -15.72 7.80
CA ILE A 9 19.62 -15.58 9.26
C ILE A 9 20.97 -15.69 9.97
N LYS A 10 21.90 -16.52 9.46
CA LYS A 10 23.25 -16.65 10.05
C LYS A 10 24.15 -15.45 9.78
N VAL A 11 24.00 -14.81 8.62
CA VAL A 11 24.90 -13.73 8.17
C VAL A 11 24.43 -12.37 8.68
N THR A 12 23.14 -12.19 8.93
CA THR A 12 22.56 -10.92 9.35
C THR A 12 21.95 -11.02 10.75
N GLU A 13 22.10 -10.00 11.56
CA GLU A 13 21.39 -9.88 12.85
C GLU A 13 19.89 -9.59 12.65
N ASN A 14 19.59 -8.79 11.65
CA ASN A 14 18.25 -8.49 11.13
C ASN A 14 18.40 -8.06 9.66
N GLY A 15 17.35 -8.18 8.86
CA GLY A 15 17.46 -7.82 7.45
C GLY A 15 16.21 -8.13 6.63
N LEU A 16 16.31 -7.81 5.33
CA LEU A 16 15.28 -8.09 4.34
C LEU A 16 15.82 -9.05 3.28
N TYR A 17 15.14 -10.16 3.07
CA TYR A 17 15.38 -11.08 1.98
C TYR A 17 14.16 -11.23 1.09
N LEU A 18 14.27 -10.82 -0.17
CA LEU A 18 13.21 -10.98 -1.17
C LEU A 18 13.49 -12.22 -2.01
N ILE A 19 12.55 -13.13 -2.04
CA ILE A 19 12.64 -14.39 -2.79
C ILE A 19 11.66 -14.35 -3.96
N ASP A 20 12.23 -14.23 -5.16
CA ASP A 20 11.51 -14.22 -6.42
C ASP A 20 11.37 -15.66 -6.94
N MET A 21 10.16 -16.20 -6.87
CA MET A 21 9.85 -17.56 -7.32
C MET A 21 8.54 -17.57 -8.12
N PRO A 22 8.49 -18.27 -9.26
CA PRO A 22 7.28 -18.39 -10.05
C PRO A 22 6.08 -18.89 -9.25
N THR A 23 4.88 -18.52 -9.67
CA THR A 23 3.65 -19.01 -9.08
C THR A 23 3.55 -20.54 -9.27
N GLY A 24 3.04 -21.24 -8.27
CA GLY A 24 2.87 -22.70 -8.33
C GLY A 24 4.12 -23.50 -7.94
N THR A 25 5.26 -22.88 -7.66
CA THR A 25 6.50 -23.58 -7.26
C THR A 25 6.56 -23.96 -5.77
N GLY A 26 5.49 -23.72 -5.02
CA GLY A 26 5.38 -24.15 -3.62
C GLY A 26 5.99 -23.19 -2.59
N LYS A 27 6.07 -21.88 -2.89
CA LYS A 27 6.57 -20.84 -1.96
C LYS A 27 5.98 -20.97 -0.55
N THR A 28 4.66 -20.93 -0.46
CA THR A 28 3.91 -21.06 0.79
C THR A 28 4.25 -22.37 1.51
N THR A 29 4.29 -23.48 0.79
CA THR A 29 4.62 -24.80 1.38
C THR A 29 6.03 -24.81 1.95
N GLN A 30 7.00 -24.25 1.24
CA GLN A 30 8.40 -24.20 1.71
C GLN A 30 8.56 -23.26 2.93
N ALA A 31 7.80 -22.16 3.02
CA ALA A 31 7.77 -21.30 4.21
C ALA A 31 7.17 -22.05 5.42
N ILE A 32 6.08 -22.79 5.22
CA ILE A 32 5.46 -23.61 6.26
C ILE A 32 6.39 -24.74 6.70
N ASP A 33 7.10 -25.40 5.75
CA ASP A 33 8.12 -26.41 6.07
C ASP A 33 9.26 -25.83 6.89
N TYR A 34 9.68 -24.60 6.57
CA TYR A 34 10.71 -23.90 7.35
C TYR A 34 10.24 -23.68 8.80
N ILE A 35 9.03 -23.15 8.99
CA ILE A 35 8.43 -22.93 10.33
C ILE A 35 8.35 -24.25 11.07
N PHE A 36 7.82 -25.31 10.44
CA PHE A 36 7.69 -26.64 11.06
C PHE A 36 9.01 -27.21 11.55
N ASN A 37 10.09 -27.06 10.77
CA ASN A 37 11.41 -27.61 11.07
C ASN A 37 12.21 -26.78 12.09
N HIS A 38 11.92 -25.48 12.23
CA HIS A 38 12.71 -24.55 13.05
C HIS A 38 11.94 -23.96 14.23
N MET A 39 10.70 -24.43 14.47
CA MET A 39 9.90 -23.94 15.59
C MET A 39 10.51 -24.41 16.91
N ASP A 40 10.94 -23.44 17.71
CA ASP A 40 11.43 -23.64 19.06
C ASP A 40 10.83 -22.61 20.03
N LYS A 41 11.18 -22.69 21.31
CA LYS A 41 10.66 -21.77 22.32
C LYS A 41 11.29 -20.36 22.27
N ASN A 42 12.39 -20.19 21.54
CA ASN A 42 13.17 -18.96 21.53
C ASN A 42 12.90 -18.10 20.31
N THR A 43 12.44 -18.70 19.19
CA THR A 43 12.17 -18.01 17.93
C THR A 43 10.70 -17.70 17.78
N THR A 44 10.38 -16.47 17.46
CA THR A 44 9.01 -16.03 17.13
C THR A 44 8.83 -16.01 15.61
N PHE A 45 7.76 -16.62 15.11
CA PHE A 45 7.43 -16.61 13.70
C PHE A 45 6.14 -15.86 13.43
N PHE A 46 6.15 -15.02 12.40
CA PHE A 46 4.94 -14.46 11.80
C PHE A 46 4.86 -14.93 10.35
N TYR A 47 3.72 -15.50 9.99
CA TYR A 47 3.35 -15.74 8.60
C TYR A 47 2.21 -14.79 8.24
N VAL A 48 2.46 -13.90 7.30
CA VAL A 48 1.57 -12.80 6.96
C VAL A 48 1.27 -12.82 5.45
N THR A 49 0.00 -12.65 5.08
CA THR A 49 -0.42 -12.53 3.68
C THR A 49 -1.61 -11.59 3.54
N SER A 50 -1.95 -11.19 2.31
CA SER A 50 -2.97 -10.17 2.06
C SER A 50 -4.40 -10.65 2.34
N LEU A 51 -4.71 -11.94 2.13
CA LEU A 51 -6.08 -12.47 2.21
C LEU A 51 -6.23 -13.45 3.39
N ASN A 52 -7.31 -13.30 4.17
CA ASN A 52 -7.63 -14.20 5.29
C ASN A 52 -7.66 -15.66 4.86
N LYS A 53 -8.25 -15.99 3.70
CA LYS A 53 -8.28 -17.35 3.16
C LYS A 53 -6.88 -17.96 2.99
N ASN A 54 -5.93 -17.20 2.46
CA ASN A 54 -4.55 -17.68 2.29
C ASN A 54 -3.87 -17.91 3.65
N VAL A 55 -4.22 -17.10 4.65
CA VAL A 55 -3.75 -17.29 6.03
C VAL A 55 -4.31 -18.60 6.60
N ASP A 56 -5.60 -18.86 6.39
CA ASP A 56 -6.27 -20.08 6.87
C ASP A 56 -5.73 -21.33 6.17
N ASP A 57 -5.50 -21.25 4.86
CA ASP A 57 -4.87 -22.33 4.09
C ASP A 57 -3.45 -22.65 4.60
N ALA A 58 -2.66 -21.62 4.90
CA ALA A 58 -1.30 -21.80 5.43
C ALA A 58 -1.33 -22.35 6.88
N TYR A 59 -2.22 -21.86 7.72
CA TYR A 59 -2.43 -22.35 9.08
C TYR A 59 -2.84 -23.82 9.10
N ASN A 60 -3.81 -24.19 8.27
CA ASN A 60 -4.27 -25.59 8.14
C ASN A 60 -3.17 -26.51 7.61
N LYS A 61 -2.38 -26.09 6.62
CA LYS A 61 -1.21 -26.86 6.13
C LYS A 61 -0.21 -27.15 7.24
N LEU A 62 0.07 -26.18 8.11
CA LEU A 62 0.95 -26.40 9.26
C LEU A 62 0.31 -27.39 10.25
N ARG A 63 -0.97 -27.24 10.55
CA ARG A 63 -1.73 -28.12 11.43
C ARG A 63 -1.71 -29.58 10.93
N ASP A 64 -1.96 -29.77 9.63
CA ASP A 64 -1.96 -31.10 9.01
C ASP A 64 -0.58 -31.77 9.13
N LYS A 65 0.53 -31.04 9.00
CA LYS A 65 1.89 -31.56 9.22
C LYS A 65 2.11 -32.00 10.66
N PHE A 66 1.64 -31.21 11.64
CA PHE A 66 1.73 -31.59 13.05
C PHE A 66 0.85 -32.80 13.36
N ASN A 67 -0.35 -32.86 12.79
CA ASN A 67 -1.23 -34.02 12.92
C ASN A 67 -0.59 -35.30 12.33
N ALA A 68 -0.04 -35.21 11.12
CA ALA A 68 0.66 -36.33 10.46
C ALA A 68 1.89 -36.79 11.24
N SER A 69 2.52 -35.92 12.02
CA SER A 69 3.66 -36.26 12.88
C SER A 69 3.27 -36.66 14.32
N GLY A 70 1.98 -36.69 14.65
CA GLY A 70 1.49 -37.05 16.00
C GLY A 70 1.78 -36.01 17.08
N LYS A 71 2.04 -34.74 16.69
CA LYS A 71 2.44 -33.66 17.58
C LYS A 71 1.42 -32.51 17.65
N LEU A 72 0.14 -32.81 17.52
CA LEU A 72 -0.90 -31.77 17.49
C LEU A 72 -0.98 -30.92 18.76
N ASN A 73 -0.66 -31.52 19.92
CA ASN A 73 -0.55 -30.79 21.18
C ASN A 73 0.49 -29.66 21.15
N ILE A 74 1.62 -29.86 20.49
CA ILE A 74 2.65 -28.82 20.32
C ILE A 74 2.11 -27.68 19.45
N PHE A 75 1.36 -28.02 18.38
CA PHE A 75 0.71 -27.04 17.54
C PHE A 75 -0.24 -26.16 18.35
N ASP A 76 -1.13 -26.75 19.15
CA ASP A 76 -2.12 -26.02 19.96
C ASP A 76 -1.46 -25.13 21.02
N ASP A 77 -0.27 -25.52 21.53
CA ASP A 77 0.47 -24.76 22.52
C ASP A 77 1.34 -23.63 21.92
N MET A 78 1.71 -23.72 20.66
CA MET A 78 2.70 -22.78 20.08
C MET A 78 2.11 -21.89 18.99
N VAL A 79 1.05 -22.32 18.30
CA VAL A 79 0.54 -21.66 17.12
C VAL A 79 -0.74 -20.88 17.40
N LEU A 80 -0.87 -19.70 16.83
CA LEU A 80 -2.06 -18.85 16.94
C LEU A 80 -2.45 -18.24 15.59
N ARG A 81 -3.70 -18.41 15.22
CA ARG A 81 -4.33 -17.66 14.14
C ARG A 81 -4.92 -16.37 14.70
N LEU A 82 -4.43 -15.22 14.25
CA LEU A 82 -4.90 -13.90 14.65
C LEU A 82 -5.92 -13.37 13.64
N TYR A 83 -7.17 -13.27 14.07
CA TYR A 83 -8.25 -12.65 13.32
C TYR A 83 -8.46 -11.18 13.73
N SER A 84 -9.25 -10.45 12.96
CA SER A 84 -9.84 -9.22 13.47
C SER A 84 -10.83 -9.56 14.60
N ASN A 85 -10.82 -8.79 15.69
CA ASN A 85 -11.68 -9.08 16.85
C ASN A 85 -13.16 -9.11 16.45
N SER A 86 -13.62 -8.17 15.62
CA SER A 86 -15.01 -8.11 15.18
C SER A 86 -15.43 -9.29 14.29
N GLU A 87 -14.54 -9.77 13.41
CA GLU A 87 -14.81 -10.96 12.58
C GLU A 87 -14.95 -12.20 13.47
N GLN A 88 -14.06 -12.35 14.44
CA GLN A 88 -14.09 -13.48 15.36
C GLN A 88 -15.34 -13.45 16.26
N VAL A 89 -15.74 -12.26 16.72
CA VAL A 89 -16.97 -12.07 17.48
C VAL A 89 -18.18 -12.46 16.64
N ILE A 90 -18.29 -11.99 15.41
CA ILE A 90 -19.39 -12.33 14.50
C ILE A 90 -19.46 -13.85 14.27
N GLU A 91 -18.32 -14.50 14.09
CA GLU A 91 -18.28 -15.94 13.83
C GLU A 91 -18.57 -16.81 15.05
N LYS A 92 -18.04 -16.44 16.22
CA LYS A 92 -18.03 -17.31 17.40
C LYS A 92 -19.03 -16.93 18.49
N LEU A 93 -19.37 -15.65 18.66
CA LEU A 93 -20.21 -15.24 19.78
C LEU A 93 -21.60 -15.88 19.74
N GLY A 94 -22.17 -16.07 18.54
CA GLY A 94 -23.45 -16.77 18.37
C GLY A 94 -23.46 -18.19 18.94
N THR A 95 -22.32 -18.89 18.87
CA THR A 95 -22.16 -20.27 19.36
C THR A 95 -21.92 -20.40 20.86
N VAL A 96 -21.63 -19.30 21.56
CA VAL A 96 -21.39 -19.30 23.02
C VAL A 96 -22.70 -19.47 23.75
N PRO A 97 -22.87 -20.53 24.60
CA PRO A 97 -24.08 -20.69 25.40
C PRO A 97 -24.24 -19.54 26.37
N ASN A 98 -25.49 -19.09 26.54
CA ASN A 98 -25.80 -18.10 27.57
C ASN A 98 -25.68 -18.70 28.98
N ASN A 99 -24.92 -18.06 29.83
CA ASN A 99 -24.80 -18.41 31.25
C ASN A 99 -25.22 -17.21 32.10
N PRO A 100 -26.43 -17.26 32.73
CA PRO A 100 -26.92 -16.17 33.57
C PRO A 100 -26.02 -15.85 34.78
N ASP A 101 -25.18 -16.78 35.22
CA ASP A 101 -24.28 -16.61 36.36
C ASP A 101 -22.96 -15.97 35.99
N ASP A 102 -22.66 -15.85 34.69
CA ASP A 102 -21.47 -15.18 34.21
C ASP A 102 -21.61 -13.64 34.31
N GLU A 103 -20.76 -13.02 35.12
CA GLU A 103 -20.80 -11.58 35.39
C GLU A 103 -20.60 -10.74 34.09
N ILE A 104 -19.76 -11.19 33.17
CA ILE A 104 -19.46 -10.47 31.94
C ILE A 104 -20.64 -10.57 30.95
N MET A 105 -21.35 -11.69 30.94
CA MET A 105 -22.55 -11.85 30.11
C MET A 105 -23.74 -10.98 30.57
N ARG A 106 -23.68 -10.41 31.77
CA ARG A 106 -24.66 -9.46 32.28
C ARG A 106 -24.44 -8.02 31.81
N PHE A 107 -23.31 -7.70 31.16
CA PHE A 107 -23.07 -6.34 30.66
C PHE A 107 -24.09 -5.98 29.59
N ASN A 108 -24.59 -4.75 29.64
CA ASN A 108 -25.51 -4.26 28.61
C ASN A 108 -24.88 -4.32 27.22
N SER A 109 -23.58 -4.02 27.11
CA SER A 109 -22.82 -4.11 25.86
C SER A 109 -22.73 -5.56 25.33
N TYR A 110 -22.59 -6.57 26.20
CA TYR A 110 -22.67 -7.98 25.78
C TYR A 110 -24.04 -8.34 25.24
N ILE A 111 -25.10 -7.98 25.98
CA ILE A 111 -26.47 -8.31 25.60
C ILE A 111 -26.85 -7.71 24.25
N GLN A 112 -26.47 -6.44 24.01
CA GLN A 112 -26.68 -5.78 22.72
C GLN A 112 -25.87 -6.44 21.61
N LEU A 113 -24.56 -6.66 21.81
CA LEU A 113 -23.68 -7.29 20.84
C LEU A 113 -24.16 -8.70 20.46
N LYS A 114 -24.49 -9.52 21.46
CA LYS A 114 -24.99 -10.89 21.27
C LYS A 114 -26.27 -10.91 20.43
N ARG A 115 -27.21 -10.03 20.75
CA ARG A 115 -28.47 -9.90 20.03
C ARG A 115 -28.25 -9.57 18.55
N GLU A 116 -27.37 -8.60 18.25
CA GLU A 116 -27.13 -8.19 16.87
C GLU A 116 -26.34 -9.25 16.07
N VAL A 117 -25.43 -10.00 16.71
CA VAL A 117 -24.77 -11.16 16.11
C VAL A 117 -25.77 -12.28 15.80
N GLU A 118 -26.69 -12.61 16.72
CA GLU A 118 -27.73 -13.60 16.48
C GLU A 118 -28.77 -13.17 15.41
N MET A 119 -28.97 -11.85 15.25
CA MET A 119 -29.78 -11.32 14.14
C MET A 119 -29.10 -11.55 12.79
N LEU A 120 -27.77 -11.38 12.70
CA LEU A 120 -27.03 -11.66 11.45
C LEU A 120 -27.21 -13.10 10.97
N ASP A 121 -27.23 -14.07 11.88
CA ASP A 121 -27.42 -15.48 11.54
C ASP A 121 -28.84 -15.77 11.01
N LYS A 122 -29.83 -14.98 11.43
CA LYS A 122 -31.23 -15.10 10.99
C LYS A 122 -31.52 -14.39 9.66
N ILE A 123 -30.65 -13.44 9.26
CA ILE A 123 -30.83 -12.61 8.05
C ILE A 123 -30.15 -13.28 6.82
N VAL A 124 -30.30 -14.58 6.63
CA VAL A 124 -29.66 -15.30 5.51
C VAL A 124 -30.26 -14.92 4.15
N ASN A 125 -31.46 -14.38 4.05
CA ASN A 125 -32.21 -14.11 2.81
C ASN A 125 -32.66 -12.65 2.63
N VAL A 126 -32.07 -11.70 3.32
CA VAL A 126 -32.45 -10.28 3.28
C VAL A 126 -31.46 -9.48 2.44
N ASP A 127 -31.84 -8.29 2.01
CA ASP A 127 -31.04 -7.35 1.23
C ASP A 127 -29.60 -7.22 1.77
N PRO A 128 -28.58 -7.49 0.93
CA PRO A 128 -27.17 -7.38 1.31
C PRO A 128 -26.81 -6.04 1.98
N SER A 129 -27.52 -4.96 1.66
CA SER A 129 -27.26 -3.63 2.23
C SER A 129 -27.58 -3.55 3.74
N ILE A 130 -28.56 -4.32 4.21
CA ILE A 130 -28.94 -4.38 5.64
C ILE A 130 -27.89 -5.18 6.40
N LYS A 131 -27.43 -6.29 5.83
CA LYS A 131 -26.36 -7.09 6.41
C LYS A 131 -25.07 -6.29 6.54
N ASP A 132 -24.67 -5.54 5.50
CA ASP A 132 -23.47 -4.71 5.51
C ASP A 132 -23.55 -3.60 6.58
N LYS A 133 -24.71 -2.98 6.77
CA LYS A 133 -24.95 -1.98 7.83
C LYS A 133 -24.79 -2.57 9.22
N LEU A 134 -25.38 -3.74 9.45
CA LEU A 134 -25.33 -4.41 10.75
C LEU A 134 -23.90 -4.88 11.09
N VAL A 135 -23.19 -5.45 10.12
CA VAL A 135 -21.76 -5.79 10.26
C VAL A 135 -20.93 -4.55 10.60
N THR A 136 -21.22 -3.42 9.95
CA THR A 136 -20.52 -2.15 10.23
C THR A 136 -20.81 -1.66 11.65
N GLU A 137 -22.06 -1.73 12.11
CA GLU A 137 -22.45 -1.34 13.46
C GLU A 137 -21.78 -2.21 14.53
N ILE A 138 -21.74 -3.52 14.32
CA ILE A 138 -21.02 -4.44 15.21
C ILE A 138 -19.54 -4.07 15.26
N ARG A 139 -18.91 -3.87 14.10
CA ARG A 139 -17.47 -3.59 13.98
C ARG A 139 -17.08 -2.24 14.61
N GLU A 140 -17.85 -1.21 14.37
CA GLU A 140 -17.46 0.15 14.75
C GLU A 140 -17.94 0.59 16.12
N LYS A 141 -19.00 -0.03 16.64
CA LYS A 141 -19.64 0.42 17.89
C LYS A 141 -19.76 -0.66 18.95
N LEU A 142 -20.45 -1.77 18.63
CA LEU A 142 -20.87 -2.72 19.65
C LEU A 142 -19.73 -3.58 20.20
N GLU A 143 -18.89 -4.15 19.29
CA GLU A 143 -17.72 -4.92 19.71
C GLU A 143 -16.69 -4.06 20.46
N PRO A 144 -16.31 -2.86 20.00
CA PRO A 144 -15.41 -2.00 20.77
C PRO A 144 -15.97 -1.57 22.12
N ALA A 145 -17.27 -1.35 22.24
CA ALA A 145 -17.90 -1.01 23.52
C ALA A 145 -17.83 -2.19 24.50
N PHE A 146 -18.22 -3.38 24.07
CA PHE A 146 -18.13 -4.58 24.90
C PHE A 146 -16.70 -4.86 25.36
N ARG A 147 -15.73 -4.84 24.44
CA ARG A 147 -14.31 -5.07 24.75
C ARG A 147 -13.77 -4.05 25.74
N ARG A 148 -14.21 -2.79 25.66
CA ARG A 148 -13.84 -1.74 26.63
C ARG A 148 -14.39 -2.04 28.01
N ASP A 149 -15.67 -2.42 28.13
CA ASP A 149 -16.29 -2.76 29.40
C ASP A 149 -15.57 -3.93 30.06
N VAL A 150 -15.24 -4.97 29.30
CA VAL A 150 -14.46 -6.12 29.84
C VAL A 150 -13.07 -5.69 30.30
N LYS A 151 -12.37 -4.82 29.54
CA LYS A 151 -11.06 -4.28 29.96
C LYS A 151 -11.16 -3.51 31.26
N ILE A 152 -12.14 -2.63 31.42
CA ILE A 152 -12.35 -1.84 32.65
C ILE A 152 -12.58 -2.80 33.82
N TYR A 153 -13.52 -3.72 33.66
CA TYR A 153 -13.84 -4.70 34.70
C TYR A 153 -12.62 -5.52 35.15
N LEU A 154 -11.78 -5.97 34.24
CA LEU A 154 -10.58 -6.74 34.58
C LEU A 154 -9.50 -5.87 35.21
N ASN A 155 -9.35 -4.62 34.76
CA ASN A 155 -8.38 -3.69 35.31
C ASN A 155 -8.72 -3.27 36.76
N ASP A 156 -10.02 -3.13 37.04
CA ASP A 156 -10.51 -2.80 38.42
C ASP A 156 -10.30 -3.95 39.38
N LYS A 157 -10.38 -5.19 38.90
CA LYS A 157 -10.24 -6.39 39.75
C LYS A 157 -8.77 -6.86 39.93
N PHE A 158 -7.93 -6.67 38.91
CA PHE A 158 -6.59 -7.29 38.87
C PHE A 158 -5.52 -6.32 38.36
N ASN A 159 -4.39 -6.29 39.04
CA ASN A 159 -3.28 -5.39 38.72
C ASN A 159 -2.38 -5.92 37.58
N THR A 160 -2.26 -7.24 37.43
CA THR A 160 -1.34 -7.84 36.45
C THR A 160 -2.07 -8.58 35.33
N LYS A 161 -1.46 -8.63 34.14
CA LYS A 161 -2.02 -9.39 33.00
C LYS A 161 -2.07 -10.90 33.26
N LYS A 162 -1.16 -11.43 34.13
CA LYS A 162 -1.15 -12.86 34.48
C LYS A 162 -2.38 -13.22 35.31
N GLU A 163 -2.75 -12.36 36.27
CA GLU A 163 -3.96 -12.55 37.07
C GLU A 163 -5.21 -12.45 36.21
N ARG A 164 -5.30 -11.46 35.31
CA ARG A 164 -6.40 -11.31 34.36
C ARG A 164 -6.56 -12.53 33.48
N PHE A 165 -5.44 -13.04 32.91
CA PHE A 165 -5.45 -14.25 32.09
C PHE A 165 -5.91 -15.49 32.89
N LYS A 166 -5.38 -15.67 34.11
CA LYS A 166 -5.77 -16.79 34.99
C LYS A 166 -7.27 -16.75 35.28
N TYR A 167 -7.78 -15.58 35.62
CA TYR A 167 -9.20 -15.40 35.93
C TYR A 167 -10.07 -15.69 34.71
N ILE A 168 -9.75 -15.19 33.52
CA ILE A 168 -10.47 -15.51 32.28
C ILE A 168 -10.44 -17.01 32.01
N LYS A 169 -9.31 -17.66 32.15
CA LYS A 169 -9.16 -19.08 31.88
C LYS A 169 -10.01 -19.95 32.84
N GLU A 170 -10.11 -19.56 34.10
CA GLU A 170 -10.83 -20.30 35.14
C GLU A 170 -12.34 -20.03 35.13
N HIS A 171 -12.77 -18.80 34.82
CA HIS A 171 -14.18 -18.39 34.98
C HIS A 171 -14.88 -18.00 33.69
N HIS A 172 -14.15 -17.52 32.66
CA HIS A 172 -14.71 -16.98 31.41
C HIS A 172 -13.97 -17.54 30.19
N ASN A 173 -13.71 -18.84 30.16
CA ASN A 173 -12.91 -19.46 29.08
C ASN A 173 -13.50 -19.25 27.67
N TRP A 174 -14.80 -18.99 27.56
CA TRP A 174 -15.45 -18.61 26.31
C TRP A 174 -14.88 -17.33 25.69
N LEU A 175 -14.36 -16.37 26.51
CA LEU A 175 -13.70 -15.18 26.00
C LEU A 175 -12.45 -15.50 25.18
N ILE A 176 -11.73 -16.57 25.52
CA ILE A 176 -10.56 -16.99 24.72
C ILE A 176 -10.98 -17.50 23.34
N GLN A 177 -12.16 -18.12 23.24
CA GLN A 177 -12.70 -18.57 21.93
C GLN A 177 -13.11 -17.38 21.06
N VAL A 178 -13.72 -16.36 21.68
CA VAL A 178 -14.17 -15.15 20.96
C VAL A 178 -13.04 -14.17 20.72
N TYR A 179 -12.05 -14.11 21.61
CA TYR A 179 -10.87 -13.24 21.51
C TYR A 179 -9.55 -14.03 21.61
N PRO A 180 -9.17 -14.80 20.60
CA PRO A 180 -7.91 -15.57 20.63
C PRO A 180 -6.66 -14.71 20.85
N SER A 181 -6.77 -13.40 20.55
CA SER A 181 -5.69 -12.41 20.80
C SER A 181 -5.22 -12.38 22.26
N ILE A 182 -6.02 -12.85 23.22
CA ILE A 182 -5.63 -13.05 24.63
C ILE A 182 -4.42 -13.99 24.76
N LEU A 183 -4.27 -14.95 23.85
CA LEU A 183 -3.19 -15.93 23.87
C LEU A 183 -1.87 -15.44 23.27
N THR A 184 -1.81 -14.23 22.72
CA THR A 184 -0.63 -13.72 21.98
C THR A 184 0.68 -13.84 22.78
N ASN A 185 0.66 -13.55 24.08
CA ASN A 185 1.86 -13.64 24.92
C ASN A 185 2.29 -15.07 25.28
N PHE A 186 1.48 -16.07 24.91
CA PHE A 186 1.71 -17.49 25.25
C PHE A 186 2.00 -18.34 24.01
N ARG A 187 2.15 -17.71 22.86
CA ARG A 187 2.38 -18.38 21.58
C ARG A 187 3.65 -17.85 20.92
N LYS A 188 4.17 -18.58 19.95
CA LYS A 188 5.41 -18.26 19.24
C LYS A 188 5.27 -18.23 17.74
N VAL A 189 4.22 -18.83 17.19
CA VAL A 189 3.96 -18.86 15.75
C VAL A 189 2.62 -18.22 15.46
N PHE A 190 2.62 -17.17 14.67
CA PHE A 190 1.45 -16.35 14.39
C PHE A 190 1.11 -16.34 12.91
N PHE A 191 -0.15 -16.57 12.61
CA PHE A 191 -0.72 -16.44 11.28
C PHE A 191 -1.67 -15.27 11.27
N ALA A 192 -1.46 -14.31 10.39
CA ALA A 192 -2.27 -13.08 10.33
C ALA A 192 -2.43 -12.55 8.91
N SER A 193 -3.52 -11.84 8.64
CA SER A 193 -3.55 -10.98 7.47
C SER A 193 -2.65 -9.77 7.67
N ILE A 194 -2.15 -9.17 6.58
CA ILE A 194 -1.32 -7.97 6.64
C ILE A 194 -2.08 -6.80 7.31
N ASP A 195 -3.39 -6.73 7.13
CA ASP A 195 -4.26 -5.80 7.83
C ASP A 195 -4.17 -5.95 9.35
N LYS A 196 -4.39 -7.17 9.84
CA LYS A 196 -4.32 -7.47 11.28
C LYS A 196 -2.92 -7.21 11.83
N PHE A 197 -1.90 -7.59 11.06
CA PHE A 197 -0.51 -7.38 11.45
C PHE A 197 -0.16 -5.87 11.53
N TYR A 198 -0.63 -5.06 10.58
CA TYR A 198 -0.44 -3.61 10.59
C TYR A 198 -1.18 -2.92 11.75
N LEU A 199 -2.44 -3.30 11.99
CA LEU A 199 -3.27 -2.73 13.08
C LEU A 199 -2.72 -3.08 14.46
N GLY A 200 -2.10 -4.25 14.62
CA GLY A 200 -1.52 -4.71 15.86
C GLY A 200 -2.45 -5.59 16.70
N ASN A 201 -2.12 -5.72 17.98
CA ASN A 201 -2.86 -6.53 18.93
C ASN A 201 -3.70 -5.66 19.87
N ASP A 202 -4.96 -6.03 20.00
CA ASP A 202 -5.88 -5.42 20.93
C ASP A 202 -6.50 -6.53 21.80
N ALA A 203 -5.67 -7.07 22.68
CA ALA A 203 -6.09 -8.07 23.65
C ALA A 203 -6.83 -7.43 24.82
N ILE A 204 -7.79 -8.17 25.39
CA ILE A 204 -8.59 -7.69 26.49
C ILE A 204 -7.77 -7.53 27.78
N ILE A 205 -6.76 -8.36 27.96
CA ILE A 205 -5.97 -8.47 29.21
C ILE A 205 -4.84 -7.44 29.34
N GLU A 206 -4.55 -6.70 28.28
CA GLU A 206 -3.45 -5.75 28.22
C GLU A 206 -3.79 -4.55 27.32
N PRO A 207 -3.07 -3.42 27.42
CA PRO A 207 -3.22 -2.31 26.49
C PRO A 207 -3.02 -2.73 25.03
N SER A 208 -3.64 -2.03 24.11
CA SER A 208 -3.45 -2.25 22.67
C SER A 208 -2.04 -1.84 22.25
N TYR A 209 -1.41 -2.61 21.36
CA TYR A 209 -0.07 -2.30 20.86
C TYR A 209 0.10 -2.74 19.41
N LYS A 210 0.97 -2.05 18.68
CA LYS A 210 1.46 -2.55 17.38
C LYS A 210 2.48 -3.65 17.61
N PHE A 211 2.44 -4.73 16.84
CA PHE A 211 3.39 -5.84 16.99
C PHE A 211 4.85 -5.36 16.95
N THR A 212 5.17 -4.40 16.08
CA THR A 212 6.50 -3.78 15.99
C THR A 212 6.98 -3.10 17.26
N ASN A 213 6.09 -2.73 18.18
CA ASN A 213 6.42 -2.05 19.44
C ASN A 213 6.58 -3.04 20.59
N ASN A 214 6.10 -4.27 20.44
CA ASN A 214 6.21 -5.29 21.48
C ASN A 214 7.59 -5.95 21.44
N LYS A 215 8.47 -5.56 22.34
CA LYS A 215 9.85 -6.03 22.42
C LYS A 215 9.95 -7.56 22.52
N TYR A 216 9.09 -8.21 23.33
CA TYR A 216 9.14 -9.66 23.54
C TYR A 216 8.76 -10.47 22.30
N LEU A 217 7.79 -9.95 21.52
CA LEU A 217 7.38 -10.61 20.29
C LEU A 217 8.38 -10.38 19.16
N MET A 218 9.06 -9.23 19.17
CA MET A 218 10.02 -8.87 18.14
C MET A 218 11.46 -9.33 18.41
N GLU A 219 11.73 -9.83 19.61
CA GLU A 219 13.02 -10.42 19.92
C GLU A 219 13.18 -11.76 19.22
N ASN A 220 14.26 -11.94 18.45
CA ASN A 220 14.53 -13.12 17.62
C ASN A 220 13.34 -13.53 16.73
N THR A 221 12.88 -12.60 15.93
CA THR A 221 11.67 -12.79 15.09
C THR A 221 12.00 -12.99 13.63
N ILE A 222 11.29 -13.95 13.01
CA ILE A 222 11.31 -14.22 11.57
C ILE A 222 9.89 -13.96 11.03
N ILE A 223 9.78 -13.05 10.06
CA ILE A 223 8.51 -12.63 9.46
C ILE A 223 8.48 -13.04 8.00
N PHE A 224 7.60 -13.98 7.65
CA PHE A 224 7.28 -14.30 6.27
C PHE A 224 6.14 -13.43 5.79
N ILE A 225 6.35 -12.69 4.70
CA ILE A 225 5.29 -11.92 4.02
C ILE A 225 5.06 -12.56 2.65
N ASP A 226 3.99 -13.34 2.54
CA ASP A 226 3.61 -13.98 1.28
C ASP A 226 2.83 -12.99 0.40
N GLU A 227 3.17 -12.94 -0.88
CA GLU A 227 2.74 -11.92 -1.86
C GLU A 227 3.08 -10.50 -1.35
N ILE A 228 4.37 -10.28 -1.04
CA ILE A 228 4.84 -9.03 -0.43
C ILE A 228 4.52 -7.78 -1.26
N ASP A 229 4.56 -7.86 -2.57
CA ASP A 229 4.19 -6.78 -3.48
C ASP A 229 2.71 -6.37 -3.32
N ALA A 230 1.80 -7.34 -3.19
CA ALA A 230 0.39 -7.04 -2.90
C ALA A 230 0.18 -6.43 -1.51
N ALA A 231 1.02 -6.79 -0.53
CA ALA A 231 0.95 -6.26 0.84
C ALA A 231 1.12 -4.74 0.88
N LYS A 232 1.92 -4.15 -0.01
CA LYS A 232 2.11 -2.70 -0.11
C LYS A 232 0.79 -1.94 -0.25
N ASN A 233 -0.07 -2.36 -1.16
CA ASN A 233 -1.33 -1.67 -1.43
C ASN A 233 -2.30 -1.78 -0.24
N THR A 234 -2.30 -2.90 0.46
CA THR A 234 -3.11 -3.09 1.67
C THR A 234 -2.63 -2.17 2.80
N ILE A 235 -1.30 -2.09 3.01
CA ILE A 235 -0.71 -1.19 4.00
C ILE A 235 -1.03 0.27 3.65
N LEU A 236 -0.89 0.67 2.38
CA LEU A 236 -1.23 2.02 1.92
C LEU A 236 -2.69 2.36 2.19
N SER A 237 -3.62 1.44 1.90
CA SER A 237 -5.05 1.63 2.19
C SER A 237 -5.29 1.92 3.67
N ARG A 238 -4.62 1.19 4.56
CA ARG A 238 -4.74 1.42 6.01
C ARG A 238 -4.12 2.73 6.48
N ILE A 239 -2.98 3.11 5.93
CA ILE A 239 -2.35 4.40 6.22
C ILE A 239 -3.29 5.56 5.82
N VAL A 240 -3.88 5.48 4.63
CA VAL A 240 -4.81 6.49 4.13
C VAL A 240 -6.09 6.53 4.96
N GLU A 241 -6.69 5.38 5.26
CA GLU A 241 -7.87 5.28 6.12
C GLU A 241 -7.63 5.89 7.51
N ASP A 242 -6.50 5.57 8.12
CA ASP A 242 -6.09 6.13 9.41
C ASP A 242 -5.92 7.66 9.33
N SER A 243 -5.35 8.17 8.24
CA SER A 243 -5.18 9.60 8.03
C SER A 243 -6.52 10.33 7.86
N LEU A 244 -7.45 9.71 7.13
CA LEU A 244 -8.80 10.26 6.94
C LEU A 244 -9.61 10.26 8.24
N LYS A 245 -9.47 9.25 9.08
CA LYS A 245 -10.15 9.18 10.39
C LYS A 245 -9.58 10.18 11.40
N ASN A 246 -8.27 10.39 11.37
CA ASN A 246 -7.55 11.24 12.31
C ASN A 246 -7.28 12.65 11.76
N ASN A 247 -8.13 13.16 10.87
CA ASN A 247 -8.03 14.55 10.43
C ASN A 247 -8.32 15.54 11.57
N VAL A 248 -7.68 16.68 11.52
CA VAL A 248 -7.81 17.69 12.57
C VAL A 248 -8.09 19.07 12.01
N ASP A 249 -8.86 19.86 12.76
CA ASP A 249 -8.94 21.30 12.57
C ASP A 249 -7.63 21.93 13.04
N LEU A 250 -6.81 22.37 12.10
CA LEU A 250 -5.46 22.85 12.36
C LEU A 250 -5.43 24.04 13.32
N ILE A 251 -6.32 25.00 13.11
CA ILE A 251 -6.38 26.22 13.92
C ILE A 251 -6.84 25.89 15.34
N LYS A 252 -7.89 25.08 15.47
CA LYS A 252 -8.39 24.69 16.81
C LYS A 252 -7.41 23.81 17.56
N LEU A 253 -6.69 22.91 16.88
CA LEU A 253 -5.63 22.15 17.52
C LEU A 253 -4.53 23.06 18.06
N PHE A 254 -4.05 24.02 17.23
CA PHE A 254 -3.04 24.98 17.65
C PHE A 254 -3.52 25.79 18.87
N LEU A 255 -4.73 26.36 18.81
CA LEU A 255 -5.31 27.12 19.91
C LEU A 255 -5.50 26.29 21.18
N ASN A 256 -5.87 25.03 21.03
CA ASN A 256 -6.00 24.12 22.18
C ASN A 256 -4.65 23.91 22.89
N ILE A 257 -3.58 23.64 22.11
CA ILE A 257 -2.23 23.49 22.67
C ILE A 257 -1.76 24.83 23.28
N TYR A 258 -1.93 25.96 22.58
CA TYR A 258 -1.58 27.27 23.07
C TYR A 258 -2.23 27.60 24.43
N ASN A 259 -3.55 27.47 24.51
CA ASN A 259 -4.28 27.76 25.75
C ASN A 259 -3.83 26.86 26.90
N THR A 260 -3.48 25.60 26.62
CA THR A 260 -2.99 24.68 27.64
C THR A 260 -1.61 25.08 28.15
N LEU A 261 -0.70 25.46 27.25
CA LEU A 261 0.64 25.94 27.62
C LEU A 261 0.60 27.25 28.40
N GLU A 262 -0.41 28.12 28.16
CA GLU A 262 -0.59 29.38 28.89
C GLU A 262 -1.22 29.21 30.26
N THR A 263 -2.22 28.33 30.40
CA THR A 263 -3.08 28.27 31.59
C THR A 263 -2.71 27.20 32.59
N LYS A 264 -1.91 26.21 32.21
CA LYS A 264 -1.60 25.06 33.06
C LYS A 264 -0.11 24.87 33.33
N GLU A 265 0.21 24.53 34.58
CA GLU A 265 1.53 24.05 34.93
C GLU A 265 1.61 22.54 34.64
N PHE A 266 2.67 22.15 33.97
CA PHE A 266 2.95 20.75 33.68
C PHE A 266 3.46 20.04 34.93
N PRO A 267 3.01 18.80 35.28
CA PRO A 267 3.39 18.10 36.49
C PRO A 267 4.92 18.00 36.68
N SER A 268 5.41 18.47 37.83
CA SER A 268 6.84 18.49 38.11
C SER A 268 7.50 17.12 38.11
N GLU A 269 6.76 16.06 38.45
CA GLU A 269 7.26 14.68 38.43
C GLU A 269 7.61 14.20 37.03
N MET A 270 6.83 14.60 36.04
CA MET A 270 7.08 14.28 34.63
C MET A 270 8.16 15.16 34.00
N LEU A 271 8.29 16.41 34.46
CA LEU A 271 9.27 17.36 33.94
C LEU A 271 10.68 17.14 34.50
N LYS A 272 10.78 16.76 35.79
CA LYS A 272 12.04 16.56 36.50
C LYS A 272 13.08 15.67 35.80
N PRO A 273 12.72 14.50 35.23
CA PRO A 273 13.68 13.66 34.53
C PRO A 273 14.30 14.34 33.31
N THR A 274 13.55 15.20 32.63
CA THR A 274 14.05 15.96 31.47
C THR A 274 14.93 17.11 31.88
N LEU A 275 14.58 17.83 32.95
CA LEU A 275 15.40 18.91 33.49
C LEU A 275 16.76 18.41 33.99
N ILE A 276 16.83 17.28 34.68
CA ILE A 276 18.09 16.66 35.13
C ILE A 276 19.03 16.34 33.92
N ARG A 277 18.47 15.95 32.79
CA ARG A 277 19.27 15.69 31.57
C ARG A 277 19.70 16.96 30.88
N GLU A 278 18.85 17.95 30.82
CA GLU A 278 19.15 19.26 30.21
C GLU A 278 20.25 19.99 30.99
N GLU A 279 20.21 19.98 32.33
CA GLU A 279 21.26 20.54 33.19
C GLU A 279 22.65 19.90 32.97
N LYS A 280 22.69 18.60 32.74
CA LYS A 280 23.94 17.88 32.45
C LYS A 280 24.54 18.20 31.09
N SER A 281 23.78 18.73 30.18
CA SER A 281 24.20 18.97 28.79
C SER A 281 24.71 20.37 28.49
N ASP A 282 24.60 21.32 29.46
CA ASP A 282 24.95 22.76 29.33
C ASP A 282 24.34 23.49 28.09
N ARG A 283 23.43 22.84 27.38
CA ARG A 283 22.94 23.32 26.07
C ARG A 283 21.75 24.24 26.13
N TYR A 284 21.00 24.25 27.23
CA TYR A 284 19.72 24.97 27.27
C TYR A 284 19.50 25.65 28.64
N LYS A 285 19.24 26.96 28.55
CA LYS A 285 18.92 27.77 29.74
C LYS A 285 17.45 27.73 30.16
N MET A 286 16.58 27.15 29.33
CA MET A 286 15.12 27.13 29.53
C MET A 286 14.59 25.72 29.43
N SER A 287 13.51 25.42 30.19
CA SER A 287 12.82 24.13 30.09
C SER A 287 12.14 23.93 28.73
N ILE A 288 11.92 22.69 28.33
CA ILE A 288 11.27 22.34 27.05
C ILE A 288 9.85 22.91 26.97
N THR A 289 9.11 22.92 28.08
CA THR A 289 7.75 23.46 28.15
C THR A 289 7.75 24.97 27.99
N GLN A 290 8.74 25.66 28.55
CA GLN A 290 8.90 27.10 28.39
C GLN A 290 9.20 27.49 26.94
N ARG A 291 10.09 26.77 26.29
CA ARG A 291 10.37 26.98 24.84
C ARG A 291 9.16 26.72 23.96
N MET A 292 8.34 25.71 24.29
CA MET A 292 7.06 25.49 23.60
C MET A 292 6.16 26.72 23.76
N LYS A 293 6.00 27.21 24.98
CA LYS A 293 5.15 28.37 25.28
C LYS A 293 5.56 29.61 24.46
N GLU A 294 6.83 29.96 24.48
CA GLU A 294 7.35 31.11 23.73
C GLU A 294 7.13 31.03 22.24
N LEU A 295 7.35 29.83 21.65
CA LEU A 295 7.13 29.60 20.23
C LEU A 295 5.65 29.74 19.86
N PHE A 296 4.75 29.22 20.67
CA PHE A 296 3.30 29.31 20.41
C PHE A 296 2.79 30.74 20.58
N GLU A 297 3.31 31.50 21.59
CA GLU A 297 3.00 32.91 21.80
C GLU A 297 3.46 33.76 20.61
N GLU A 298 4.67 33.54 20.10
CA GLU A 298 5.18 34.25 18.91
C GLU A 298 4.26 34.03 17.70
N ILE A 299 3.83 32.80 17.42
CA ILE A 299 2.92 32.50 16.30
C ILE A 299 1.55 33.14 16.53
N PHE A 300 1.00 33.02 17.74
CA PHE A 300 -0.30 33.58 18.11
C PHE A 300 -0.33 35.12 17.91
N SER A 301 0.70 35.81 18.37
CA SER A 301 0.81 37.26 18.27
C SER A 301 1.06 37.71 16.82
N ASN A 302 1.98 37.07 16.10
CA ASN A 302 2.34 37.46 14.72
C ASN A 302 1.17 37.38 13.74
N TYR A 303 0.22 36.50 13.97
CA TYR A 303 -0.96 36.33 13.10
C TYR A 303 -2.27 36.79 13.73
N ASN A 304 -2.21 37.51 14.84
CA ASN A 304 -3.37 38.06 15.53
C ASN A 304 -4.48 36.99 15.74
N MET A 305 -4.08 35.81 16.22
CA MET A 305 -4.95 34.62 16.26
C MET A 305 -6.07 34.68 17.31
N GLN A 306 -6.17 35.76 18.05
CA GLN A 306 -7.34 36.07 18.87
C GLN A 306 -8.61 36.30 18.03
N TYR A 307 -8.46 36.65 16.76
CA TYR A 307 -9.56 36.86 15.82
C TYR A 307 -9.73 35.69 14.87
N ALA A 308 -10.98 35.42 14.50
CA ALA A 308 -11.32 34.39 13.56
C ALA A 308 -10.75 34.68 12.15
N LEU A 309 -10.29 33.63 11.47
CA LEU A 309 -9.84 33.70 10.10
C LEU A 309 -11.03 33.42 9.17
N LYS A 310 -11.32 34.37 8.26
CA LYS A 310 -12.47 34.29 7.36
C LYS A 310 -12.08 34.40 5.89
N LEU A 311 -12.60 33.51 5.09
CA LEU A 311 -12.56 33.58 3.64
C LEU A 311 -13.97 34.00 3.15
N LEU A 312 -14.10 35.21 2.66
CA LEU A 312 -15.40 35.82 2.32
C LEU A 312 -15.92 35.49 0.92
N GLU A 313 -15.17 34.71 0.13
CA GLU A 313 -15.59 34.37 -1.24
C GLU A 313 -16.46 33.13 -1.30
N LYS A 314 -17.46 33.14 -2.20
CA LYS A 314 -18.23 31.96 -2.58
C LYS A 314 -17.31 30.95 -3.22
N ASP A 315 -17.61 29.65 -3.09
CA ASP A 315 -16.81 28.50 -3.60
C ASP A 315 -15.57 28.11 -2.76
N ILE A 316 -15.68 28.22 -1.46
CA ILE A 316 -14.59 27.87 -0.52
C ILE A 316 -14.21 26.39 -0.57
N ASP A 317 -15.18 25.49 -0.76
CA ASP A 317 -14.99 24.04 -0.81
C ASP A 317 -14.05 23.55 -1.92
N LYS A 318 -13.58 24.44 -2.79
CA LYS A 318 -12.70 24.12 -3.91
C LYS A 318 -11.27 24.59 -3.72
N LYS A 319 -10.87 24.90 -2.49
CA LYS A 319 -9.55 25.45 -2.17
C LYS A 319 -8.78 24.48 -1.29
N PHE A 320 -7.57 24.20 -1.72
CA PHE A 320 -6.66 23.28 -1.05
C PHE A 320 -5.25 23.85 -1.03
N ILE A 321 -4.49 23.52 0.01
CA ILE A 321 -3.03 23.63 0.01
C ILE A 321 -2.47 22.23 0.16
N PHE A 322 -1.62 21.83 -0.76
CA PHE A 322 -0.87 20.62 -0.72
C PHE A 322 0.55 20.92 -0.28
N ASP A 323 1.06 20.19 0.69
CA ASP A 323 2.39 20.39 1.27
C ASP A 323 3.10 19.03 1.39
N ASP A 324 4.10 18.87 0.56
CA ASP A 324 5.10 17.81 0.67
C ASP A 324 6.45 18.49 1.05
N ASN A 325 7.42 18.43 0.16
CA ASN A 325 8.63 19.25 0.23
C ASN A 325 8.44 20.67 -0.37
N THR A 326 7.31 20.88 -1.05
CA THR A 326 6.93 22.14 -1.67
C THR A 326 5.48 22.46 -1.33
N THR A 327 5.14 23.74 -1.24
CA THR A 327 3.75 24.15 -0.98
C THR A 327 3.07 24.49 -2.30
N LEU A 328 1.96 23.82 -2.60
CA LEU A 328 1.16 24.02 -3.79
C LEU A 328 -0.24 24.51 -3.42
N THR A 329 -0.56 25.75 -3.76
CA THR A 329 -1.90 26.31 -3.60
C THR A 329 -2.78 25.91 -4.78
N ILE A 330 -3.93 25.31 -4.50
CA ILE A 330 -4.88 24.80 -5.49
C ILE A 330 -6.19 25.55 -5.36
N THR A 331 -6.51 26.35 -6.38
CA THR A 331 -7.74 27.16 -6.44
C THR A 331 -8.35 27.11 -7.84
N ASN A 332 -9.62 27.46 -7.95
CA ASN A 332 -10.30 27.61 -9.24
C ASN A 332 -9.85 28.87 -10.01
N LYS A 333 -9.21 29.81 -9.35
CA LYS A 333 -8.72 31.04 -9.99
C LYS A 333 -7.42 30.77 -10.75
N LYS A 334 -7.29 31.34 -11.94
CA LYS A 334 -6.07 31.27 -12.72
C LYS A 334 -5.01 32.19 -12.11
N ASN A 335 -3.76 31.77 -12.14
CA ASN A 335 -2.58 32.57 -11.73
C ASN A 335 -2.49 32.94 -10.25
N VAL A 336 -3.10 32.19 -9.34
CA VAL A 336 -2.92 32.38 -7.91
C VAL A 336 -1.78 31.50 -7.42
N SER A 337 -0.71 32.11 -6.92
CA SER A 337 0.44 31.39 -6.34
C SER A 337 0.26 31.08 -4.85
N ASP A 338 -0.39 32.00 -4.11
CA ASP A 338 -0.71 31.84 -2.69
C ASP A 338 -1.94 32.63 -2.31
N MET A 339 -2.45 32.42 -1.11
CA MET A 339 -3.47 33.27 -0.47
C MET A 339 -2.80 34.11 0.61
N TYR A 340 -3.32 35.29 0.88
CA TYR A 340 -2.75 36.26 1.81
C TYR A 340 -3.70 36.48 2.97
N ILE A 341 -3.13 36.90 4.10
CA ILE A 341 -3.90 37.26 5.31
C ILE A 341 -3.89 38.75 5.48
N ASP A 342 -5.07 39.35 5.49
CA ASP A 342 -5.30 40.76 5.83
C ASP A 342 -5.73 40.83 7.29
N LEU A 343 -4.87 41.37 8.14
CA LEU A 343 -5.12 41.52 9.57
C LEU A 343 -5.96 42.80 9.76
N ASN A 344 -7.26 42.63 9.89
CA ASN A 344 -8.18 43.74 10.07
C ASN A 344 -8.79 43.75 11.48
N VAL A 345 -8.17 44.51 12.36
CA VAL A 345 -8.56 44.59 13.78
C VAL A 345 -9.89 45.33 13.94
N GLU A 346 -10.21 46.29 13.07
CA GLU A 346 -11.44 47.10 13.15
C GLU A 346 -12.70 46.26 12.89
N GLU A 347 -12.62 45.23 12.05
CA GLU A 347 -13.75 44.35 11.75
C GLU A 347 -13.86 43.18 12.71
N GLY A 348 -12.90 42.96 13.59
CA GLY A 348 -12.90 41.85 14.57
C GLY A 348 -12.69 40.49 13.96
N TYR A 349 -12.09 40.40 12.76
CA TYR A 349 -11.66 39.15 12.13
C TYR A 349 -10.54 39.36 11.11
N ASN A 350 -9.74 38.35 10.87
CA ASN A 350 -8.71 38.33 9.82
C ASN A 350 -9.31 37.83 8.51
N ARG A 351 -8.98 38.44 7.38
CA ARG A 351 -9.48 38.08 6.05
C ARG A 351 -8.45 37.26 5.29
N ILE A 352 -8.89 36.16 4.63
CA ILE A 352 -8.12 35.51 3.59
C ILE A 352 -8.46 36.16 2.25
N ILE A 353 -7.44 36.71 1.57
CA ILE A 353 -7.57 37.42 0.29
C ILE A 353 -6.63 36.81 -0.76
N PHE A 354 -6.93 37.06 -2.05
CA PHE A 354 -6.11 36.56 -3.17
C PHE A 354 -5.16 37.63 -3.72
N GLU A 355 -5.34 38.87 -3.34
CA GLU A 355 -4.48 39.98 -3.75
C GLU A 355 -3.31 40.13 -2.78
N ASN A 356 -2.13 40.35 -3.33
CA ASN A 356 -0.93 40.55 -2.53
C ASN A 356 -0.96 41.92 -1.86
N LYS A 357 -1.15 41.95 -0.54
CA LYS A 357 -0.97 43.15 0.28
C LYS A 357 0.33 43.15 1.10
N ASN A 358 0.83 41.95 1.44
CA ASN A 358 2.04 41.76 2.22
C ASN A 358 2.63 40.37 2.02
N ASP A 359 3.78 40.27 1.40
CA ASP A 359 4.50 39.00 1.13
C ASP A 359 4.86 38.19 2.39
N ASN A 360 4.86 38.81 3.56
CA ASN A 360 5.16 38.15 4.82
C ASN A 360 3.96 37.49 5.48
N LEU A 361 2.74 37.85 5.07
CA LEU A 361 1.49 37.36 5.64
C LEU A 361 0.75 36.43 4.65
N THR A 362 1.45 35.42 4.15
CA THR A 362 0.82 34.41 3.29
C THR A 362 0.20 33.30 4.11
N LEU A 363 -0.89 32.73 3.59
CA LEU A 363 -1.58 31.61 4.24
C LEU A 363 -0.71 30.35 4.33
N SER A 364 0.07 30.08 3.30
CA SER A 364 1.04 28.97 3.31
C SER A 364 2.10 29.15 4.41
N ARG A 365 2.54 30.39 4.68
CA ARG A 365 3.48 30.66 5.77
C ARG A 365 2.83 30.51 7.15
N LEU A 366 1.59 30.96 7.32
CA LEU A 366 0.81 30.70 8.55
C LEU A 366 0.74 29.21 8.83
N ILE A 367 0.32 28.43 7.84
CA ILE A 367 0.20 26.96 7.97
C ILE A 367 1.55 26.34 8.34
N LYS A 368 2.65 26.76 7.69
CA LYS A 368 4.01 26.28 8.03
C LYS A 368 4.42 26.63 9.45
N ASN A 369 4.14 27.83 9.91
CA ASN A 369 4.48 28.24 11.27
C ASN A 369 3.66 27.45 12.31
N ILE A 370 2.36 27.31 12.10
CA ILE A 370 1.48 26.52 12.97
C ILE A 370 1.93 25.04 13.00
N THR A 371 2.15 24.45 11.84
CA THR A 371 2.61 23.03 11.78
C THR A 371 4.01 22.85 12.34
N GLY A 372 4.87 23.85 12.22
CA GLY A 372 6.18 23.92 12.87
C GLY A 372 6.06 23.93 14.39
N GLY A 373 5.20 24.79 14.95
CA GLY A 373 4.89 24.85 16.37
C GLY A 373 4.34 23.50 16.89
N ILE A 374 3.34 22.94 16.21
CA ILE A 374 2.76 21.64 16.56
C ILE A 374 3.83 20.54 16.48
N SER A 375 4.71 20.54 15.47
CA SER A 375 5.82 19.57 15.34
C SER A 375 6.82 19.71 16.49
N TYR A 376 7.08 20.93 16.95
CA TYR A 376 7.93 21.17 18.11
C TYR A 376 7.28 20.63 19.40
N PHE A 377 5.98 20.88 19.59
CA PHE A 377 5.20 20.31 20.69
C PHE A 377 5.24 18.76 20.68
N ILE A 378 5.04 18.14 19.51
CA ILE A 378 5.10 16.67 19.34
C ILE A 378 6.48 16.12 19.73
N ARG A 379 7.58 16.75 19.29
CA ARG A 379 8.94 16.34 19.64
C ARG A 379 9.20 16.46 21.14
N GLY A 380 8.79 17.57 21.72
CA GLY A 380 8.97 17.79 23.15
C GLY A 380 8.16 16.82 23.98
N SER A 381 6.91 16.57 23.62
CA SER A 381 6.06 15.56 24.28
C SER A 381 6.67 14.15 24.19
N TYR A 382 7.26 13.79 23.04
CA TYR A 382 7.97 12.51 22.91
C TYR A 382 9.20 12.42 23.83
N LEU A 383 10.01 13.47 23.91
CA LEU A 383 11.17 13.52 24.83
C LEU A 383 10.73 13.42 26.30
N LEU A 384 9.70 14.15 26.68
CA LEU A 384 9.12 14.05 28.03
C LEU A 384 8.66 12.62 28.32
N SER A 385 7.98 11.97 27.36
CA SER A 385 7.48 10.60 27.51
C SER A 385 8.61 9.57 27.67
N ILE A 386 9.69 9.67 26.88
CA ILE A 386 10.86 8.78 27.01
C ILE A 386 11.48 8.94 28.40
N HIS A 387 11.78 10.17 28.81
CA HIS A 387 12.45 10.41 30.06
C HIS A 387 11.59 10.00 31.25
N TYR A 388 10.28 10.22 31.18
CA TYR A 388 9.33 9.80 32.18
C TYR A 388 9.23 8.28 32.28
N CYS A 389 9.10 7.60 31.16
CA CYS A 389 9.06 6.14 31.08
C CYS A 389 10.33 5.51 31.67
N GLU A 390 11.51 5.98 31.26
CA GLU A 390 12.79 5.48 31.80
C GLU A 390 12.94 5.75 33.31
N TYR A 391 12.54 6.92 33.77
CA TYR A 391 12.58 7.28 35.19
C TYR A 391 11.63 6.42 36.03
N TYR A 392 10.41 6.20 35.53
CA TYR A 392 9.42 5.34 36.18
C TYR A 392 9.92 3.91 36.30
N ASN A 393 10.47 3.37 35.22
CA ASN A 393 10.93 1.98 35.11
C ASN A 393 12.20 1.69 35.96
N LYS A 394 13.07 2.69 36.18
CA LYS A 394 14.27 2.51 37.03
C LYS A 394 13.96 2.11 38.48
N ASN A 395 12.80 2.46 38.98
CA ASN A 395 12.40 2.21 40.36
C ASN A 395 11.53 0.94 40.51
N LYS A 396 11.28 0.19 39.42
CA LYS A 396 10.45 -1.01 39.44
C LYS A 396 11.31 -2.28 39.42
N LYS A 397 10.95 -3.26 40.26
CA LYS A 397 11.69 -4.53 40.43
C LYS A 397 11.13 -5.69 39.61
N LEU A 398 9.90 -5.58 39.08
CA LEU A 398 9.22 -6.64 38.37
C LEU A 398 9.03 -6.25 36.90
N ALA A 399 9.39 -7.15 35.98
CA ALA A 399 9.27 -6.92 34.54
C ALA A 399 7.81 -6.70 34.05
N ASP A 400 6.83 -7.23 34.79
CA ASP A 400 5.41 -7.14 34.43
C ASP A 400 4.78 -5.77 34.78
N ASP A 401 5.50 -4.93 35.58
CA ASP A 401 5.05 -3.59 36.00
C ASP A 401 5.74 -2.44 35.25
N LEU A 402 6.45 -2.74 34.18
CA LEU A 402 7.14 -1.72 33.37
C LEU A 402 6.15 -0.93 32.53
N MET A 403 6.20 0.39 32.69
CA MET A 403 5.47 1.32 31.82
C MET A 403 5.97 1.19 30.38
N GLN A 404 5.06 1.05 29.42
CA GLN A 404 5.37 1.09 27.98
C GLN A 404 5.43 2.55 27.51
N ILE A 405 6.08 2.78 26.37
CA ILE A 405 6.19 4.15 25.83
C ILE A 405 4.83 4.71 25.44
N GLU A 406 3.90 3.87 25.01
CA GLU A 406 2.53 4.23 24.68
C GLU A 406 1.80 4.79 25.91
N ASP A 407 1.92 4.14 27.06
CA ASP A 407 1.32 4.60 28.33
C ASP A 407 1.93 5.92 28.80
N ALA A 408 3.25 6.07 28.63
CA ALA A 408 3.95 7.31 28.95
C ALA A 408 3.51 8.47 28.05
N VAL A 409 3.30 8.21 26.76
CA VAL A 409 2.81 9.22 25.79
C VAL A 409 1.40 9.66 26.15
N LEU A 410 0.50 8.73 26.42
CA LEU A 410 -0.86 9.06 26.85
C LEU A 410 -0.86 9.86 28.16
N SER A 411 -0.03 9.45 29.14
CA SER A 411 0.11 10.17 30.41
C SER A 411 0.58 11.61 30.21
N VAL A 412 1.55 11.84 29.32
CA VAL A 412 2.05 13.17 29.00
C VAL A 412 0.99 14.01 28.25
N ILE A 413 0.25 13.44 27.31
CA ILE A 413 -0.84 14.15 26.60
C ILE A 413 -1.93 14.55 27.60
N HIS A 414 -2.34 13.66 28.50
CA HIS A 414 -3.32 13.96 29.54
C HIS A 414 -2.81 15.02 30.54
N ALA A 415 -1.52 15.00 30.87
CA ALA A 415 -0.91 16.01 31.73
C ALA A 415 -0.96 17.42 31.10
N PHE A 416 -0.86 17.52 29.77
CA PHE A 416 -1.13 18.77 29.06
C PHE A 416 -2.61 19.14 29.02
N ASN A 417 -3.52 18.26 29.42
CA ASN A 417 -4.98 18.47 29.35
C ASN A 417 -5.49 18.80 27.93
N ILE A 418 -4.96 18.13 26.95
CA ILE A 418 -5.40 18.25 25.58
C ILE A 418 -6.84 17.72 25.45
N ASN A 419 -7.65 18.36 24.60
CA ASN A 419 -9.00 17.93 24.32
C ASN A 419 -9.02 16.50 23.74
N GLU A 420 -9.88 15.63 24.27
CA GLU A 420 -9.97 14.21 23.93
C GLU A 420 -10.07 13.96 22.41
N ARG A 421 -10.70 14.87 21.66
CA ARG A 421 -10.81 14.81 20.20
C ARG A 421 -9.46 14.72 19.48
N TYR A 422 -8.40 15.33 20.06
CA TYR A 422 -7.09 15.40 19.43
C TYR A 422 -6.12 14.33 19.92
N ILE A 423 -6.47 13.62 20.98
CA ILE A 423 -5.61 12.58 21.60
C ILE A 423 -5.23 11.50 20.59
N PRO A 424 -6.15 10.90 19.81
CA PRO A 424 -5.79 9.83 18.84
C PRO A 424 -4.78 10.31 17.77
N TYR A 425 -4.93 11.53 17.29
CA TYR A 425 -3.99 12.12 16.34
C TYR A 425 -2.62 12.35 16.96
N LEU A 426 -2.58 12.99 18.14
CA LEU A 426 -1.33 13.32 18.82
C LEU A 426 -0.58 12.06 19.27
N GLU A 427 -1.27 11.09 19.84
CA GLU A 427 -0.70 9.80 20.23
C GLU A 427 0.00 9.13 19.02
N LYS A 428 -0.72 9.01 17.91
CA LYS A 428 -0.19 8.43 16.67
C LYS A 428 1.07 9.16 16.18
N VAL A 429 1.04 10.50 16.15
CA VAL A 429 2.14 11.30 15.59
C VAL A 429 3.33 11.34 16.56
N ILE A 430 3.10 11.40 17.86
CA ILE A 430 4.16 11.37 18.86
C ILE A 430 4.88 10.00 18.85
N LEU A 431 4.15 8.90 18.83
CA LEU A 431 4.72 7.56 18.73
C LEU A 431 5.45 7.35 17.39
N GLY A 432 4.94 7.94 16.31
CA GLY A 432 5.58 7.91 14.98
C GLY A 432 6.96 8.60 14.98
N LYS A 433 7.21 9.60 15.84
CA LYS A 433 8.52 10.27 15.95
C LYS A 433 9.63 9.37 16.48
N GLY A 434 9.30 8.35 17.28
CA GLY A 434 10.27 7.34 17.72
C GLY A 434 10.91 6.54 16.58
N ARG A 435 10.25 6.49 15.43
CA ARG A 435 10.73 5.82 14.21
C ARG A 435 11.73 6.69 13.44
N LEU A 436 11.61 8.02 13.54
CA LEU A 436 12.41 8.99 12.81
C LEU A 436 13.75 9.33 13.47
N ASN A 437 14.05 8.76 14.64
CA ASN A 437 15.30 9.04 15.36
C ASN A 437 16.58 8.50 14.68
N GLN A 438 16.52 7.95 13.49
CA GLN A 438 17.69 7.44 12.79
C GLN A 438 18.30 8.37 11.74
N SER A 439 17.68 9.44 11.39
CA SER A 439 18.36 10.50 10.66
C SER A 439 17.57 11.79 10.80
N TYR A 440 18.21 12.84 11.23
CA TYR A 440 17.87 14.17 10.75
C TYR A 440 18.07 14.11 9.23
N ALA A 441 17.07 13.57 8.52
CA ALA A 441 17.02 13.70 7.09
C ALA A 441 16.99 15.19 6.87
N SER A 442 18.12 15.67 6.45
CA SER A 442 18.25 17.05 6.03
C SER A 442 17.12 17.33 5.06
N THR A 443 16.57 18.52 5.11
CA THR A 443 15.57 19.02 4.17
C THR A 443 15.97 18.89 2.70
N PHE A 444 17.22 18.56 2.43
CA PHE A 444 17.78 18.36 1.09
C PHE A 444 17.56 16.98 0.48
N ALA A 445 17.47 15.95 1.29
CA ALA A 445 17.37 14.57 0.82
C ALA A 445 16.16 13.83 1.41
N ALA A 446 15.18 14.55 1.97
CA ALA A 446 13.98 13.93 2.51
C ALA A 446 13.08 13.47 1.37
N ASP A 447 12.98 12.17 1.21
CA ASP A 447 12.04 11.53 0.31
C ASP A 447 10.63 11.55 0.90
N VAL A 448 9.63 11.40 0.05
CA VAL A 448 8.23 11.22 0.49
C VAL A 448 8.09 10.03 1.44
N TYR A 449 8.96 9.03 1.32
CA TYR A 449 8.99 7.87 2.22
C TYR A 449 9.37 8.23 3.66
N ASP A 450 10.18 9.28 3.86
CA ASP A 450 10.65 9.74 5.17
C ASP A 450 9.71 10.79 5.77
N THR A 451 9.10 11.65 4.94
CA THR A 451 8.33 12.81 5.39
C THR A 451 6.83 12.67 5.21
N GLY A 452 6.41 11.83 4.27
CA GLY A 452 5.03 11.82 3.82
C GLY A 452 4.62 13.12 3.15
N PHE A 453 3.32 13.38 3.14
CA PHE A 453 2.74 14.62 2.63
C PHE A 453 1.50 15.02 3.40
N LYS A 454 1.12 16.30 3.30
CA LYS A 454 -0.05 16.87 3.95
C LYS A 454 -0.90 17.61 2.94
N TYR A 455 -2.19 17.67 3.19
CA TYR A 455 -3.04 18.65 2.51
C TYR A 455 -4.02 19.28 3.46
N TYR A 456 -4.43 20.49 3.12
CA TYR A 456 -5.32 21.32 3.91
C TYR A 456 -6.52 21.67 3.06
N LYS A 457 -7.69 21.29 3.54
CA LYS A 457 -8.98 21.60 2.92
C LYS A 457 -9.61 22.78 3.64
N PHE A 458 -10.05 23.77 2.88
CA PHE A 458 -10.72 24.94 3.40
C PHE A 458 -12.22 24.79 3.23
N SER A 459 -12.98 24.96 4.29
CA SER A 459 -14.44 24.94 4.27
C SER A 459 -15.00 25.97 5.25
N ASP A 460 -16.16 26.54 4.91
CA ASP A 460 -16.89 27.40 5.84
C ASP A 460 -17.66 26.57 6.86
N SER A 461 -17.60 27.00 8.09
CA SER A 461 -18.44 26.46 9.13
C SER A 461 -19.70 27.33 9.24
N LEU A 462 -20.79 26.84 8.67
CA LEU A 462 -22.11 27.47 8.84
C LEU A 462 -22.54 27.57 10.31
N ASN A 463 -21.96 26.73 11.17
CA ASN A 463 -22.33 26.58 12.57
C ASN A 463 -21.37 27.30 13.56
N ASN A 464 -20.27 27.90 13.11
CA ASN A 464 -19.25 28.48 13.99
C ASN A 464 -18.95 29.93 13.61
N ASN A 465 -19.84 30.86 13.81
CA ASN A 465 -19.60 32.31 13.65
C ASN A 465 -18.81 32.68 12.39
N PHE A 466 -19.04 31.97 11.27
CA PHE A 466 -18.44 32.22 9.97
C PHE A 466 -16.89 32.16 9.95
N SER A 467 -16.25 31.39 10.82
CA SER A 467 -14.82 31.14 10.70
C SER A 467 -14.52 30.07 9.66
N THR A 468 -13.47 30.27 8.86
CA THR A 468 -13.01 29.26 7.90
C THR A 468 -12.35 28.09 8.63
N LEU A 469 -12.84 26.88 8.38
CA LEU A 469 -12.26 25.66 8.88
C LEU A 469 -11.09 25.22 7.98
N ILE A 470 -9.94 24.97 8.56
CA ILE A 470 -8.77 24.42 7.88
C ILE A 470 -8.57 22.99 8.38
N THR A 471 -9.10 22.02 7.63
CA THR A 471 -8.94 20.62 7.95
C THR A 471 -7.62 20.10 7.39
N MET A 472 -6.73 19.66 8.27
CA MET A 472 -5.47 19.02 7.91
C MET A 472 -5.61 17.53 7.82
N TYR A 473 -5.11 16.99 6.72
CA TYR A 473 -4.93 15.56 6.48
C TYR A 473 -3.43 15.28 6.40
N ASP A 474 -2.93 14.43 7.30
CA ASP A 474 -1.51 14.18 7.47
C ASP A 474 -1.20 12.69 7.17
N ILE A 475 -0.48 12.45 6.08
CA ILE A 475 0.04 11.13 5.70
C ILE A 475 1.54 11.14 6.00
N ASN A 476 1.89 10.80 7.22
CA ASN A 476 3.25 10.82 7.74
C ASN A 476 3.91 9.43 7.80
N ASP A 477 3.22 8.41 7.35
CA ASP A 477 3.69 7.03 7.30
C ASP A 477 3.59 6.51 5.86
N THR A 478 4.45 5.59 5.47
CA THR A 478 4.45 4.98 4.14
C THR A 478 4.61 3.47 4.26
N PRO A 479 4.19 2.67 3.28
CA PRO A 479 4.45 1.24 3.28
C PRO A 479 5.94 0.91 3.41
N GLU A 480 6.80 1.71 2.78
CA GLU A 480 8.25 1.56 2.84
C GLU A 480 8.79 1.82 4.24
N SER A 481 8.33 2.88 4.93
CA SER A 481 8.74 3.18 6.31
C SER A 481 8.26 2.09 7.27
N PHE A 482 7.07 1.53 7.07
CA PHE A 482 6.58 0.39 7.83
C PHE A 482 7.47 -0.85 7.63
N LEU A 483 7.84 -1.18 6.39
CA LEU A 483 8.72 -2.32 6.09
C LEU A 483 10.11 -2.12 6.70
N LEU A 484 10.71 -0.93 6.62
CA LEU A 484 11.98 -0.60 7.27
C LEU A 484 11.91 -0.78 8.79
N ASN A 485 10.79 -0.37 9.40
CA ASN A 485 10.60 -0.58 10.84
C ASN A 485 10.53 -2.08 11.21
N LEU A 486 9.87 -2.91 10.39
CA LEU A 486 9.88 -4.37 10.58
C LEU A 486 11.29 -4.94 10.49
N VAL A 487 12.03 -4.57 9.44
CA VAL A 487 13.41 -5.02 9.21
C VAL A 487 14.35 -4.59 10.34
N SER A 488 14.08 -3.45 10.98
CA SER A 488 14.88 -3.01 12.14
C SER A 488 14.71 -3.89 13.38
N LYS A 489 13.65 -4.72 13.44
CA LYS A 489 13.28 -5.54 14.59
C LYS A 489 13.56 -7.02 14.41
N GLY A 490 13.61 -7.52 13.18
CA GLY A 490 13.78 -8.94 12.91
C GLY A 490 14.14 -9.25 11.47
N HIS A 491 14.18 -10.54 11.14
CA HIS A 491 14.38 -11.00 9.78
C HIS A 491 13.07 -10.99 9.01
N VAL A 492 13.00 -10.27 7.92
CA VAL A 492 11.83 -10.21 7.05
C VAL A 492 12.13 -10.94 5.74
N ILE A 493 11.29 -11.91 5.40
CA ILE A 493 11.38 -12.72 4.19
C ILE A 493 10.15 -12.46 3.35
N GLY A 494 10.33 -11.74 2.25
CA GLY A 494 9.28 -11.44 1.30
C GLY A 494 9.22 -12.47 0.17
N LEU A 495 8.06 -13.06 -0.05
CA LEU A 495 7.81 -14.07 -1.07
C LEU A 495 6.85 -13.52 -2.12
N SER A 496 7.19 -13.56 -3.39
CA SER A 496 6.28 -13.32 -4.52
C SER A 496 6.93 -13.78 -5.83
N ALA A 497 6.15 -13.96 -6.88
CA ALA A 497 6.68 -14.13 -8.23
C ALA A 497 7.26 -12.83 -8.81
N THR A 498 6.94 -11.71 -8.20
CA THR A 498 7.31 -10.36 -8.62
C THR A 498 7.93 -9.52 -7.50
N SER A 499 8.42 -10.18 -6.42
CA SER A 499 8.99 -9.51 -5.24
C SER A 499 10.17 -8.59 -5.56
N THR A 500 10.92 -8.88 -6.61
CA THR A 500 12.07 -8.10 -7.06
C THR A 500 11.78 -7.23 -8.30
N MET A 501 10.49 -7.09 -8.69
CA MET A 501 10.10 -6.24 -9.81
C MET A 501 10.33 -4.77 -9.47
N ASP A 502 11.06 -4.09 -10.34
CA ASP A 502 11.36 -2.67 -10.19
C ASP A 502 10.16 -1.83 -10.65
N THR A 503 9.22 -1.63 -9.73
CA THR A 503 8.03 -0.80 -9.91
C THR A 503 7.60 -0.16 -8.60
N VAL A 504 7.56 1.15 -8.53
CA VAL A 504 7.14 1.87 -7.31
C VAL A 504 5.62 1.93 -7.14
N THR A 505 4.85 1.63 -8.17
CA THR A 505 3.38 1.60 -8.09
C THR A 505 2.81 0.23 -7.76
N GLY A 506 3.52 -0.86 -8.12
CA GLY A 506 3.08 -2.24 -7.92
C GLY A 506 3.87 -3.03 -6.89
N ASN A 507 4.99 -2.48 -6.41
CA ASN A 507 5.86 -3.09 -5.42
C ASN A 507 6.44 -1.99 -4.52
N PHE A 508 7.11 -2.35 -3.44
CA PHE A 508 7.94 -1.42 -2.67
C PHE A 508 9.05 -0.83 -3.55
N ASP A 509 9.46 0.40 -3.26
CA ASP A 509 10.62 0.99 -3.93
C ASP A 509 11.91 0.28 -3.48
N LEU A 510 12.39 -0.63 -4.33
CA LEU A 510 13.58 -1.44 -4.04
C LEU A 510 14.85 -0.60 -4.00
N THR A 511 14.92 0.48 -4.78
CA THR A 511 16.06 1.39 -4.78
C THR A 511 16.16 2.12 -3.44
N TYR A 512 15.04 2.67 -2.98
CA TYR A 512 14.96 3.29 -1.66
C TYR A 512 15.30 2.29 -0.53
N LEU A 513 14.70 1.09 -0.55
CA LEU A 513 14.97 0.07 0.47
C LEU A 513 16.45 -0.35 0.50
N ARG A 514 17.07 -0.58 -0.67
CA ARG A 514 18.50 -0.91 -0.76
C ARG A 514 19.38 0.20 -0.20
N SER A 515 19.07 1.46 -0.52
CA SER A 515 19.82 2.61 -0.02
C SER A 515 19.75 2.76 1.51
N LYS A 516 18.59 2.45 2.12
CA LYS A 516 18.38 2.55 3.57
C LYS A 516 18.93 1.35 4.34
N LEU A 517 18.85 0.16 3.77
CA LEU A 517 19.24 -1.08 4.45
C LEU A 517 20.71 -1.46 4.24
N GLY A 518 21.32 -1.07 3.12
CA GLY A 518 22.68 -1.45 2.80
C GLY A 518 22.86 -2.98 2.82
N GLU A 519 23.78 -3.47 3.63
CA GLU A 519 24.07 -4.90 3.78
C GLU A 519 22.90 -5.72 4.41
N LYS A 520 21.98 -5.05 5.12
CA LYS A 520 20.77 -5.70 5.64
C LYS A 520 19.74 -6.04 4.55
N PHE A 521 19.90 -5.51 3.34
CA PHE A 521 19.20 -5.99 2.17
C PHE A 521 19.97 -7.18 1.59
N TYR A 522 19.55 -8.39 1.97
CA TYR A 522 20.28 -9.61 1.63
C TYR A 522 20.30 -9.88 0.13
N LYS A 523 21.50 -10.07 -0.41
CA LYS A 523 21.73 -10.52 -1.79
C LYS A 523 22.22 -11.96 -1.73
N PRO A 524 21.49 -12.95 -2.28
CA PRO A 524 21.96 -14.33 -2.30
C PRO A 524 23.25 -14.45 -3.12
N THR A 525 24.15 -15.35 -2.70
CA THR A 525 25.36 -15.67 -3.44
C THR A 525 25.02 -16.34 -4.78
N GLU A 526 25.97 -16.36 -5.72
CA GLU A 526 25.74 -17.02 -7.02
C GLU A 526 25.46 -18.53 -6.85
N GLU A 527 26.12 -19.20 -5.91
CA GLU A 527 25.82 -20.62 -5.60
C GLU A 527 24.40 -20.84 -5.09
N GLU A 528 23.88 -19.88 -4.29
CA GLU A 528 22.50 -19.94 -3.79
C GLU A 528 21.50 -19.71 -4.91
N LYS A 529 21.79 -18.78 -5.81
CA LYS A 529 20.97 -18.52 -6.99
C LYS A 529 20.92 -19.75 -7.91
N GLU A 530 22.08 -20.31 -8.25
CA GLU A 530 22.18 -21.51 -9.09
C GLU A 530 21.45 -22.72 -8.50
N ARG A 531 21.55 -22.92 -7.17
CA ARG A 531 20.82 -23.97 -6.47
C ARG A 531 19.32 -23.76 -6.56
N LEU A 532 18.86 -22.54 -6.27
CA LEU A 532 17.44 -22.20 -6.34
C LEU A 532 16.92 -22.35 -7.78
N ASP A 533 17.70 -21.91 -8.76
CA ASP A 533 17.38 -22.05 -10.18
C ASP A 533 17.27 -23.54 -10.59
N SER A 534 18.19 -24.37 -10.12
CA SER A 534 18.13 -25.81 -10.36
C SER A 534 16.88 -26.45 -9.77
N GLU A 535 16.51 -26.09 -8.53
CA GLU A 535 15.27 -26.58 -7.89
C GLU A 535 14.01 -26.14 -8.67
N ILE A 536 13.93 -24.86 -9.04
CA ILE A 536 12.80 -24.30 -9.79
C ILE A 536 12.71 -24.91 -11.19
N ASN A 537 13.85 -25.03 -11.90
CA ASN A 537 13.88 -25.57 -13.24
C ASN A 537 13.45 -27.05 -13.26
N LYS A 538 13.76 -27.85 -12.25
CA LYS A 538 13.25 -29.21 -12.10
C LYS A 538 11.72 -29.24 -11.99
N ILE A 539 11.15 -28.29 -11.22
CA ILE A 539 9.70 -28.18 -11.05
C ILE A 539 9.07 -27.75 -12.38
N ILE A 540 9.62 -26.75 -13.04
CA ILE A 540 9.13 -26.23 -14.34
C ILE A 540 9.23 -27.32 -15.41
N ALA A 541 10.34 -28.05 -15.48
CA ALA A 541 10.55 -29.12 -16.46
C ALA A 541 9.63 -30.33 -16.27
N SER A 542 9.06 -30.50 -15.08
CA SER A 542 8.04 -31.53 -14.83
C SER A 542 6.72 -31.27 -15.57
N ASN A 543 6.49 -30.04 -16.04
CA ASN A 543 5.36 -29.66 -16.86
C ASN A 543 5.56 -30.08 -18.32
N LYS A 544 4.80 -31.08 -18.76
CA LYS A 544 4.84 -31.61 -20.12
C LYS A 544 3.69 -31.13 -21.02
N ALA A 545 2.86 -30.19 -20.55
CA ALA A 545 1.74 -29.64 -21.33
C ALA A 545 2.25 -29.00 -22.63
N LYS A 546 1.51 -29.22 -23.73
CA LYS A 546 1.72 -28.43 -24.96
C LYS A 546 1.13 -27.04 -24.74
N ILE A 547 1.92 -26.00 -24.91
CA ILE A 547 1.49 -24.62 -24.72
C ILE A 547 1.44 -23.94 -26.08
N ASP A 548 0.25 -23.46 -26.46
CA ASP A 548 0.04 -22.68 -27.66
C ASP A 548 -0.28 -21.23 -27.27
N VAL A 549 0.45 -20.26 -27.82
CA VAL A 549 0.26 -18.81 -27.55
C VAL A 549 -0.19 -18.10 -28.80
N GLU A 550 -1.25 -17.31 -28.70
CA GLU A 550 -1.78 -16.49 -29.77
C GLU A 550 -1.99 -15.04 -29.31
N PHE A 551 -1.47 -14.06 -30.10
CA PHE A 551 -1.72 -12.66 -29.88
C PHE A 551 -2.98 -12.21 -30.63
N ILE A 552 -4.02 -11.84 -29.85
CA ILE A 552 -5.32 -11.44 -30.39
C ILE A 552 -5.27 -9.96 -30.75
N LYS A 553 -5.42 -9.68 -32.03
CA LYS A 553 -5.46 -8.32 -32.59
C LYS A 553 -6.87 -8.04 -33.13
N SER A 554 -7.45 -6.93 -32.73
CA SER A 554 -8.61 -6.35 -33.37
C SER A 554 -8.13 -5.39 -34.45
N LEU A 555 -8.73 -5.50 -35.65
CA LEU A 555 -8.64 -4.50 -36.71
C LEU A 555 -9.62 -3.35 -36.38
N ASP A 556 -10.20 -2.72 -37.40
CA ASP A 556 -11.38 -1.88 -37.16
C ASP A 556 -12.61 -2.76 -36.80
N PRO A 557 -13.61 -2.21 -36.10
CA PRO A 557 -14.74 -2.99 -35.63
C PRO A 557 -15.52 -3.70 -36.71
N GLU A 558 -15.71 -3.09 -37.88
CA GLU A 558 -16.48 -3.70 -38.97
C GLU A 558 -15.73 -4.88 -39.62
N THR A 559 -14.42 -4.71 -39.86
CA THR A 559 -13.59 -5.79 -40.40
C THR A 559 -13.49 -6.95 -39.41
N THR A 560 -13.31 -6.67 -38.14
CA THR A 560 -13.25 -7.73 -37.10
C THR A 560 -14.56 -8.48 -36.95
N LEU A 561 -15.72 -7.81 -37.09
CA LEU A 561 -17.02 -8.49 -37.08
C LEU A 561 -17.21 -9.42 -38.30
N LYS A 562 -16.68 -9.05 -39.46
CA LYS A 562 -16.69 -9.92 -40.65
C LYS A 562 -15.80 -11.16 -40.49
N GLU A 563 -14.71 -11.04 -39.71
CA GLU A 563 -13.88 -12.19 -39.31
C GLU A 563 -14.56 -13.07 -38.27
N LEU A 564 -15.36 -12.47 -37.38
CA LEU A 564 -16.09 -13.19 -36.34
C LEU A 564 -17.28 -13.96 -36.95
N PHE A 565 -18.07 -13.33 -37.80
CA PHE A 565 -19.31 -13.85 -38.32
C PHE A 565 -19.42 -13.69 -39.84
N ILE A 566 -19.86 -14.74 -40.54
CA ILE A 566 -20.26 -14.70 -41.94
C ILE A 566 -21.67 -14.12 -42.06
N THR A 567 -22.53 -14.42 -41.08
CA THR A 567 -23.93 -13.99 -41.06
C THR A 567 -24.05 -12.51 -40.73
N GLU A 568 -24.52 -11.71 -41.66
CA GLU A 568 -24.68 -10.26 -41.52
C GLU A 568 -25.60 -9.84 -40.37
N ASP A 569 -26.64 -10.62 -40.06
CA ASP A 569 -27.58 -10.29 -39.00
C ASP A 569 -26.94 -10.38 -37.63
N TYR A 570 -26.01 -11.32 -37.37
CA TYR A 570 -25.21 -11.36 -36.15
C TYR A 570 -24.29 -10.16 -36.03
N GLN A 571 -23.65 -9.77 -37.15
CA GLN A 571 -22.82 -8.57 -37.19
C GLN A 571 -23.64 -7.33 -36.80
N LYS A 572 -24.84 -7.14 -37.36
CA LYS A 572 -25.75 -6.01 -37.07
C LYS A 572 -26.20 -5.98 -35.61
N VAL A 573 -26.52 -7.12 -35.04
CA VAL A 573 -26.93 -7.21 -33.61
C VAL A 573 -25.83 -6.76 -32.67
N ILE A 574 -24.59 -7.15 -32.96
CA ILE A 574 -23.43 -6.77 -32.13
C ILE A 574 -23.04 -5.32 -32.35
N ILE A 575 -22.98 -4.83 -33.62
CA ILE A 575 -22.59 -3.45 -33.93
C ILE A 575 -23.53 -2.41 -33.28
N ASN A 576 -24.82 -2.72 -33.24
CA ASN A 576 -25.83 -1.86 -32.62
C ASN A 576 -25.60 -1.65 -31.09
N ARG A 577 -24.79 -2.48 -30.47
CA ARG A 577 -24.43 -2.35 -29.05
C ARG A 577 -23.18 -1.50 -28.79
N PHE A 578 -22.44 -1.15 -29.84
CA PHE A 578 -21.19 -0.40 -29.69
C PHE A 578 -21.37 1.09 -29.43
N GLY A 579 -22.55 1.65 -29.71
CA GLY A 579 -22.80 3.08 -29.61
C GLY A 579 -22.13 3.86 -30.75
N ASP A 580 -21.79 5.13 -30.47
CA ASP A 580 -21.19 6.02 -31.44
C ASP A 580 -19.67 5.79 -31.56
N LEU A 581 -19.25 5.01 -32.52
CA LEU A 581 -17.84 4.65 -32.78
C LEU A 581 -16.93 5.84 -33.15
N SER A 582 -17.50 6.99 -33.46
CA SER A 582 -16.72 8.22 -33.66
C SER A 582 -16.11 8.74 -32.34
N LYS A 583 -16.64 8.31 -31.20
CA LYS A 583 -16.11 8.62 -29.90
C LYS A 583 -15.01 7.66 -29.51
N ASN A 584 -13.85 8.20 -29.12
CA ASN A 584 -12.71 7.38 -28.71
C ASN A 584 -13.02 6.34 -27.62
N THR A 585 -13.90 6.66 -26.69
CA THR A 585 -14.28 5.75 -25.59
C THR A 585 -15.10 4.55 -26.11
N GLU A 586 -16.06 4.81 -27.00
CA GLU A 586 -16.91 3.75 -27.57
C GLU A 586 -16.12 2.85 -28.51
N ASN A 587 -15.25 3.43 -29.34
CA ASN A 587 -14.35 2.67 -30.20
C ASN A 587 -13.36 1.82 -29.38
N PHE A 588 -12.80 2.35 -28.29
CA PHE A 588 -11.96 1.60 -27.37
C PHE A 588 -12.72 0.40 -26.74
N ASN A 589 -13.96 0.61 -26.30
CA ASN A 589 -14.77 -0.46 -25.71
C ASN A 589 -15.16 -1.51 -26.76
N ALA A 590 -15.49 -1.10 -27.98
CA ALA A 590 -15.79 -2.02 -29.07
C ALA A 590 -14.59 -2.92 -29.40
N ASN A 591 -13.38 -2.34 -29.52
CA ASN A 591 -12.15 -3.10 -29.76
C ASN A 591 -11.83 -4.10 -28.64
N ARG A 592 -12.03 -3.71 -27.37
CA ARG A 592 -11.88 -4.63 -26.23
C ARG A 592 -12.85 -5.81 -26.32
N PHE A 593 -14.14 -5.52 -26.56
CA PHE A 593 -15.15 -6.55 -26.72
C PHE A 593 -14.80 -7.53 -27.84
N LEU A 594 -14.37 -7.02 -28.99
CA LEU A 594 -14.02 -7.83 -30.15
C LEU A 594 -12.80 -8.73 -29.91
N LYS A 595 -11.78 -8.27 -29.19
CA LYS A 595 -10.65 -9.11 -28.81
C LYS A 595 -11.08 -10.27 -27.89
N ILE A 596 -11.97 -10.01 -26.96
CA ILE A 596 -12.56 -11.06 -26.12
C ILE A 596 -13.38 -12.02 -26.98
N ALA A 597 -14.21 -11.51 -27.90
CA ALA A 597 -15.02 -12.32 -28.81
C ALA A 597 -14.17 -13.25 -29.68
N LEU A 598 -13.06 -12.74 -30.24
CA LEU A 598 -12.10 -13.55 -31.02
C LEU A 598 -11.47 -14.66 -30.16
N SER A 599 -11.12 -14.36 -28.92
CA SER A 599 -10.58 -15.36 -27.99
C SER A 599 -11.58 -16.44 -27.64
N ILE A 600 -12.87 -16.09 -27.48
CA ILE A 600 -13.96 -17.04 -27.28
C ILE A 600 -14.12 -17.93 -28.52
N LYS A 601 -14.12 -17.34 -29.72
CA LYS A 601 -14.19 -18.12 -30.97
C LYS A 601 -13.03 -19.12 -31.09
N ALA A 602 -11.81 -18.67 -30.81
CA ALA A 602 -10.62 -19.52 -30.82
C ALA A 602 -10.68 -20.64 -29.76
N PHE A 603 -11.20 -20.32 -28.56
CA PHE A 603 -11.44 -21.32 -27.51
C PHE A 603 -12.46 -22.37 -27.97
N MET A 604 -13.61 -21.96 -28.51
CA MET A 604 -14.65 -22.88 -29.00
C MET A 604 -14.14 -23.80 -30.10
N ALA A 605 -13.26 -23.31 -30.98
CA ALA A 605 -12.60 -24.11 -32.02
C ALA A 605 -11.52 -25.04 -31.43
N SER A 606 -10.93 -24.77 -30.29
CA SER A 606 -9.85 -25.57 -29.71
C SER A 606 -10.29 -26.92 -29.13
N GLY A 607 -11.59 -27.09 -28.85
CA GLY A 607 -12.15 -28.28 -28.21
C GLY A 607 -11.84 -28.44 -26.72
N LEU A 608 -11.16 -27.51 -26.09
CA LEU A 608 -10.81 -27.53 -24.67
C LEU A 608 -12.02 -27.22 -23.78
N SER A 609 -11.94 -27.54 -22.47
CA SER A 609 -13.08 -27.50 -21.53
C SER A 609 -13.29 -26.18 -20.82
N SER A 610 -12.23 -25.42 -20.59
CA SER A 610 -12.30 -24.22 -19.74
C SER A 610 -11.52 -23.04 -20.30
N LEU A 611 -12.13 -21.84 -20.26
CA LEU A 611 -11.50 -20.58 -20.61
C LEU A 611 -11.65 -19.60 -19.46
N LEU A 612 -10.54 -19.08 -18.95
CA LEU A 612 -10.50 -17.96 -18.01
C LEU A 612 -10.22 -16.66 -18.78
N ILE A 613 -11.13 -15.71 -18.68
CA ILE A 613 -11.01 -14.38 -19.28
C ILE A 613 -10.70 -13.39 -18.17
N LEU A 614 -9.48 -12.86 -18.15
CA LEU A 614 -9.04 -11.85 -17.19
C LEU A 614 -9.10 -10.46 -17.80
N THR A 615 -9.94 -9.61 -17.19
CA THR A 615 -10.21 -8.26 -17.66
C THR A 615 -9.95 -7.22 -16.57
N ASN A 616 -9.96 -5.95 -16.98
CA ASN A 616 -9.79 -4.83 -16.06
C ASN A 616 -11.00 -4.62 -15.11
N ARG A 617 -12.19 -5.09 -15.50
CA ARG A 617 -13.45 -4.96 -14.73
C ARG A 617 -14.28 -6.22 -14.91
N ASN A 618 -15.04 -6.57 -13.88
CA ASN A 618 -16.04 -7.63 -13.97
C ASN A 618 -17.17 -7.27 -14.96
N LEU A 619 -17.92 -8.27 -15.40
CA LEU A 619 -19.10 -8.03 -16.23
C LEU A 619 -20.11 -7.16 -15.47
N GLY A 620 -20.75 -6.26 -16.20
CA GLY A 620 -21.75 -5.33 -15.70
C GLY A 620 -23.16 -5.89 -15.72
N LYS A 621 -24.15 -4.99 -15.53
CA LYS A 621 -25.57 -5.31 -15.58
C LYS A 621 -26.01 -5.70 -16.99
N ASP A 622 -27.11 -6.43 -17.08
CA ASP A 622 -27.77 -6.76 -18.34
C ASP A 622 -28.04 -5.51 -19.18
N ASN A 623 -28.02 -5.65 -20.49
CA ASN A 623 -28.07 -4.59 -21.48
C ASN A 623 -26.79 -3.74 -21.68
N SER A 624 -25.73 -3.93 -20.90
CA SER A 624 -24.42 -3.34 -21.23
C SER A 624 -23.65 -4.16 -22.26
N LEU A 625 -22.71 -3.54 -22.95
CA LEU A 625 -21.82 -4.24 -23.89
C LEU A 625 -21.06 -5.39 -23.22
N PHE A 626 -20.58 -5.15 -22.00
CA PHE A 626 -19.88 -6.15 -21.17
C PHE A 626 -20.83 -6.75 -20.12
N SER A 627 -21.77 -7.59 -20.56
CA SER A 627 -22.69 -8.31 -19.69
C SER A 627 -22.72 -9.81 -20.02
N GLU A 628 -23.16 -10.62 -19.05
CA GLU A 628 -23.35 -12.06 -19.24
C GLU A 628 -24.29 -12.34 -20.41
N GLN A 629 -25.37 -11.56 -20.54
CA GLN A 629 -26.33 -11.68 -21.63
C GLN A 629 -25.70 -11.41 -23.00
N THR A 630 -24.87 -10.36 -23.12
CA THR A 630 -24.25 -10.03 -24.41
C THR A 630 -23.24 -11.08 -24.85
N PHE A 631 -22.44 -11.60 -23.91
CA PHE A 631 -21.51 -12.69 -24.22
C PHE A 631 -22.23 -14.04 -24.39
N GLY A 632 -23.38 -14.27 -23.74
CA GLY A 632 -24.25 -15.41 -23.98
C GLY A 632 -24.72 -15.43 -25.43
N ASN A 633 -25.34 -14.35 -25.91
CA ASN A 633 -25.77 -14.22 -27.30
C ASN A 633 -24.60 -14.39 -28.28
N LEU A 634 -23.41 -13.83 -27.98
CA LEU A 634 -22.21 -14.02 -28.78
C LEU A 634 -21.83 -15.50 -28.92
N VAL A 635 -21.82 -16.23 -27.81
CA VAL A 635 -21.50 -17.67 -27.80
C VAL A 635 -22.52 -18.46 -28.61
N ASP A 636 -23.82 -18.13 -28.47
CA ASP A 636 -24.89 -18.79 -29.26
C ASP A 636 -24.72 -18.51 -30.74
N PHE A 637 -24.41 -17.28 -31.18
CA PHE A 637 -24.17 -16.95 -32.59
C PHE A 637 -22.95 -17.71 -33.16
N ILE A 638 -21.84 -17.78 -32.40
CA ILE A 638 -20.63 -18.53 -32.80
C ILE A 638 -20.96 -20.03 -32.89
N LYS A 639 -21.77 -20.56 -31.95
CA LYS A 639 -22.21 -21.96 -31.92
C LYS A 639 -23.05 -22.31 -33.15
N GLU A 640 -24.06 -21.49 -33.46
CA GLU A 640 -24.93 -21.67 -34.61
C GLU A 640 -24.17 -21.62 -35.94
N GLU A 641 -23.29 -20.64 -36.12
CA GLU A 641 -22.52 -20.45 -37.35
C GLU A 641 -21.54 -21.57 -37.62
N ASN A 642 -20.96 -22.15 -36.57
CA ASN A 642 -19.99 -23.24 -36.69
C ASN A 642 -20.60 -24.66 -36.55
N ASN A 643 -21.93 -24.79 -36.46
CA ASN A 643 -22.64 -26.05 -36.17
C ASN A 643 -22.05 -26.79 -34.95
N ASN A 644 -21.68 -26.03 -33.91
CA ASN A 644 -21.07 -26.59 -32.71
C ASN A 644 -22.15 -27.05 -31.71
N GLY A 645 -22.34 -28.37 -31.59
CA GLY A 645 -23.34 -28.98 -30.71
C GLY A 645 -23.00 -28.91 -29.21
N ASN A 646 -21.88 -28.35 -28.81
CA ASN A 646 -21.47 -28.28 -27.38
C ASN A 646 -22.22 -27.18 -26.64
N GLU A 647 -22.53 -27.42 -25.38
CA GLU A 647 -23.07 -26.42 -24.46
C GLU A 647 -21.94 -25.72 -23.74
N TYR A 648 -22.08 -24.38 -23.56
CA TYR A 648 -21.11 -23.52 -22.86
C TYR A 648 -21.81 -22.73 -21.75
N THR A 649 -21.23 -22.75 -20.57
CA THR A 649 -21.74 -21.95 -19.44
C THR A 649 -20.82 -20.76 -19.19
N ILE A 650 -21.40 -19.56 -19.14
CA ILE A 650 -20.69 -18.35 -18.74
C ILE A 650 -20.83 -18.13 -17.25
N ILE A 651 -19.73 -17.88 -16.57
CA ILE A 651 -19.70 -17.63 -15.11
C ILE A 651 -18.86 -16.39 -14.84
N ASN A 652 -19.43 -15.44 -14.11
CA ASN A 652 -18.78 -14.20 -13.70
C ASN A 652 -18.29 -14.29 -12.26
N LEU A 653 -16.99 -14.46 -12.05
CA LEU A 653 -16.38 -14.45 -10.73
C LEU A 653 -16.23 -13.02 -10.22
N THR A 654 -17.12 -12.60 -9.34
CA THR A 654 -17.04 -11.28 -8.67
C THR A 654 -16.60 -11.44 -7.22
N THR A 655 -16.02 -10.40 -6.63
CA THR A 655 -15.55 -10.43 -5.23
C THR A 655 -16.69 -10.81 -4.26
N LYS A 656 -17.91 -10.35 -4.50
CA LYS A 656 -19.09 -10.63 -3.63
C LYS A 656 -19.57 -12.06 -3.72
N LYS A 657 -19.50 -12.68 -4.90
CA LYS A 657 -20.00 -14.05 -5.17
C LYS A 657 -18.90 -15.04 -5.54
N PHE A 658 -17.65 -14.75 -5.07
CA PHE A 658 -16.50 -15.54 -5.50
C PHE A 658 -16.63 -17.02 -5.15
N GLU A 659 -16.91 -17.35 -3.89
CA GLU A 659 -16.96 -18.75 -3.44
C GLU A 659 -18.19 -19.51 -3.99
N GLU A 660 -19.33 -18.82 -4.15
CA GLU A 660 -20.53 -19.40 -4.75
C GLU A 660 -20.29 -19.75 -6.22
N ASN A 661 -19.84 -18.77 -7.01
CA ASN A 661 -19.58 -18.96 -8.44
C ASN A 661 -18.37 -19.87 -8.69
N LYS A 662 -17.40 -19.91 -7.76
CA LYS A 662 -16.31 -20.86 -7.79
C LYS A 662 -16.82 -22.30 -7.65
N LYS A 663 -17.67 -22.58 -6.68
CA LYS A 663 -18.29 -23.90 -6.54
C LYS A 663 -19.06 -24.32 -7.78
N LEU A 664 -19.76 -23.38 -8.40
CA LEU A 664 -20.54 -23.65 -9.62
C LEU A 664 -19.65 -24.09 -10.79
N TYR A 665 -18.54 -23.38 -11.07
CA TYR A 665 -17.68 -23.79 -12.17
C TYR A 665 -16.89 -25.06 -11.86
N LEU A 666 -16.51 -25.28 -10.60
CA LEU A 666 -15.85 -26.52 -10.17
C LEU A 666 -16.77 -27.75 -10.42
N ASP A 667 -18.04 -27.65 -10.02
CA ASP A 667 -19.03 -28.71 -10.23
C ASP A 667 -19.24 -29.01 -11.74
N LYS A 668 -19.32 -27.96 -12.56
CA LYS A 668 -19.48 -28.11 -14.02
C LYS A 668 -18.26 -28.72 -14.69
N LEU A 669 -17.07 -28.27 -14.36
CA LEU A 669 -15.83 -28.81 -14.93
C LEU A 669 -15.56 -30.25 -14.48
N SER A 670 -15.88 -30.60 -13.24
CA SER A 670 -15.81 -32.00 -12.76
C SER A 670 -16.72 -32.92 -13.55
N LYS A 671 -17.86 -32.44 -14.06
CA LYS A 671 -18.78 -33.12 -14.96
C LYS A 671 -18.37 -33.07 -16.44
N LYS A 672 -17.19 -32.53 -16.76
CA LYS A 672 -16.68 -32.34 -18.12
C LYS A 672 -17.52 -31.39 -18.99
N GLU A 673 -18.30 -30.49 -18.36
CA GLU A 673 -19.01 -29.41 -19.06
C GLU A 673 -18.01 -28.31 -19.48
N ARG A 674 -18.35 -27.54 -20.54
CA ARG A 674 -17.49 -26.46 -21.00
C ARG A 674 -17.86 -25.14 -20.36
N VAL A 675 -16.85 -24.45 -19.81
CA VAL A 675 -17.08 -23.25 -19.03
C VAL A 675 -16.23 -22.09 -19.51
N ILE A 676 -16.85 -20.90 -19.64
CA ILE A 676 -16.20 -19.63 -19.89
C ILE A 676 -16.30 -18.78 -18.60
N ILE A 677 -15.17 -18.53 -17.97
CA ILE A 677 -15.09 -17.86 -16.67
C ILE A 677 -14.59 -16.43 -16.90
N PHE A 678 -15.42 -15.45 -16.58
CA PHE A 678 -15.00 -14.05 -16.56
C PHE A 678 -14.58 -13.66 -15.15
N SER A 679 -13.47 -12.94 -15.03
CA SER A 679 -13.03 -12.33 -13.78
C SER A 679 -12.17 -11.11 -14.02
N SER A 680 -12.04 -10.27 -13.00
CA SER A 680 -11.11 -9.13 -13.06
C SER A 680 -9.79 -9.44 -12.34
N TYR A 681 -8.72 -8.75 -12.73
CA TYR A 681 -7.42 -8.86 -12.06
C TYR A 681 -7.51 -8.71 -10.53
N PRO A 682 -8.23 -7.71 -9.98
CA PRO A 682 -8.38 -7.60 -8.53
C PRO A 682 -9.13 -8.77 -7.88
N THR A 683 -10.15 -9.33 -8.57
CA THR A 683 -10.99 -10.41 -8.02
C THR A 683 -10.24 -11.74 -7.94
N THR A 684 -9.50 -12.08 -8.97
CA THR A 684 -8.64 -13.27 -8.99
C THR A 684 -7.28 -13.03 -8.35
N GLY A 685 -7.09 -11.91 -7.67
CA GLY A 685 -5.87 -11.43 -7.06
C GLY A 685 -4.89 -12.47 -6.52
N ALA A 686 -3.81 -12.04 -5.91
CA ALA A 686 -2.73 -12.92 -5.45
C ALA A 686 -3.23 -14.10 -4.61
N GLY A 687 -2.72 -15.30 -4.86
CA GLY A 687 -2.93 -16.48 -4.02
C GLY A 687 -4.18 -17.33 -4.29
N GLN A 688 -5.12 -16.93 -5.16
CA GLN A 688 -6.32 -17.75 -5.43
C GLN A 688 -5.98 -19.02 -6.19
N ASN A 689 -6.47 -20.18 -5.71
CA ASN A 689 -6.39 -21.44 -6.42
C ASN A 689 -7.68 -21.66 -7.24
N LEU A 690 -7.53 -21.81 -8.56
CA LEU A 690 -8.62 -22.02 -9.51
C LEU A 690 -8.67 -23.45 -10.08
N GLN A 691 -7.84 -24.37 -9.57
CA GLN A 691 -7.83 -25.77 -10.00
C GLN A 691 -9.16 -26.45 -9.66
N TYR A 692 -9.53 -27.43 -10.46
CA TYR A 692 -10.70 -28.27 -10.27
C TYR A 692 -10.30 -29.75 -10.21
N GLU A 693 -11.18 -30.57 -9.62
CA GLU A 693 -10.97 -31.99 -9.46
C GLU A 693 -11.72 -32.75 -10.55
N ILE A 694 -11.03 -33.67 -11.18
CA ILE A 694 -11.64 -34.67 -12.09
C ILE A 694 -11.34 -36.08 -11.58
N GLU A 695 -12.28 -36.99 -11.76
CA GLU A 695 -12.11 -38.40 -11.50
C GLU A 695 -11.82 -39.11 -12.81
N GLU A 696 -10.66 -39.74 -12.90
CA GLU A 696 -10.26 -40.62 -14.00
C GLU A 696 -9.76 -41.94 -13.44
N ASP A 697 -10.36 -43.03 -13.90
CA ASP A 697 -10.00 -44.40 -13.49
C ASP A 697 -10.04 -44.62 -11.96
N GLY A 698 -10.96 -43.94 -11.26
CA GLY A 698 -11.10 -43.99 -9.80
C GLY A 698 -10.03 -43.18 -9.05
N ILE A 699 -9.22 -42.39 -9.74
CA ILE A 699 -8.20 -41.47 -9.16
C ILE A 699 -8.65 -40.02 -9.30
N ILE A 700 -8.72 -39.32 -8.17
CA ILE A 700 -9.01 -37.87 -8.17
C ILE A 700 -7.72 -37.14 -8.56
N LYS A 701 -7.77 -36.41 -9.66
CA LYS A 701 -6.71 -35.53 -10.15
C LYS A 701 -7.15 -34.08 -10.07
N GLN A 702 -6.22 -33.18 -9.76
CA GLN A 702 -6.45 -31.73 -9.86
C GLN A 702 -5.98 -31.24 -11.22
N GLU A 703 -6.83 -30.53 -11.94
CA GLU A 703 -6.51 -29.92 -13.23
C GLU A 703 -6.52 -28.40 -13.18
N ASP A 704 -5.64 -27.80 -13.98
CA ASP A 704 -5.63 -26.37 -14.22
C ASP A 704 -6.66 -26.01 -15.32
N ILE A 705 -7.07 -24.74 -15.35
CA ILE A 705 -7.88 -24.19 -16.44
C ILE A 705 -7.07 -24.30 -17.75
N SER A 706 -7.69 -24.79 -18.81
CA SER A 706 -7.02 -25.14 -20.06
C SER A 706 -6.73 -23.95 -20.97
N CYS A 707 -7.54 -22.88 -20.92
CA CYS A 707 -7.34 -21.67 -21.72
C CYS A 707 -7.35 -20.40 -20.86
N LEU A 708 -6.53 -19.43 -21.25
CA LEU A 708 -6.47 -18.12 -20.62
C LEU A 708 -6.52 -17.02 -21.67
N TYR A 709 -7.39 -16.02 -21.49
CA TYR A 709 -7.28 -14.73 -22.17
C TYR A 709 -6.82 -13.66 -21.20
N ILE A 710 -5.86 -12.86 -21.63
CA ILE A 710 -5.26 -11.76 -20.86
C ILE A 710 -5.52 -10.46 -21.59
N GLU A 711 -6.39 -9.62 -21.01
CA GLU A 711 -6.58 -8.24 -21.47
C GLU A 711 -5.41 -7.37 -21.00
N LYS A 712 -5.04 -6.35 -21.77
CA LYS A 712 -4.04 -5.37 -21.32
C LYS A 712 -4.48 -4.69 -20.01
N PRO A 713 -3.69 -4.76 -18.91
CA PRO A 713 -4.00 -4.05 -17.69
C PRO A 713 -3.98 -2.54 -17.88
N THR A 714 -5.09 -1.86 -17.58
CA THR A 714 -5.24 -0.41 -17.72
C THR A 714 -5.58 0.32 -16.42
N ASN A 715 -6.07 -0.40 -15.40
CA ASN A 715 -6.46 0.18 -14.12
C ASN A 715 -5.33 0.11 -13.07
N ILE A 716 -4.13 0.57 -13.45
CA ILE A 716 -2.94 0.56 -12.60
C ILE A 716 -2.92 1.79 -11.69
N LEU A 717 -3.21 2.96 -12.25
CA LEU A 717 -3.39 4.18 -11.48
C LEU A 717 -4.82 4.27 -10.99
N ILE A 718 -4.98 4.78 -9.77
CA ILE A 718 -6.30 5.07 -9.21
C ILE A 718 -7.01 6.07 -10.12
N ASN A 719 -8.25 5.74 -10.49
CA ASN A 719 -9.03 6.56 -11.39
C ASN A 719 -9.71 7.71 -10.66
N THR A 720 -9.22 8.92 -10.84
CA THR A 720 -9.80 10.14 -10.27
C THR A 720 -10.73 10.88 -11.26
N SER A 721 -11.08 10.26 -12.40
CA SER A 721 -11.85 10.95 -13.46
C SER A 721 -13.35 10.87 -13.30
N LEU A 722 -13.85 10.03 -12.41
CA LEU A 722 -15.28 9.84 -12.18
C LEU A 722 -15.76 10.74 -11.05
N PHE A 723 -16.29 11.92 -11.43
CA PHE A 723 -16.96 12.82 -10.50
C PHE A 723 -18.10 12.08 -9.77
N ASN A 724 -18.23 12.27 -8.46
CA ASN A 724 -19.12 11.59 -7.53
C ASN A 724 -18.78 10.14 -7.16
N GLU A 725 -17.84 9.46 -7.86
CA GLU A 725 -17.40 8.11 -7.50
C GLU A 725 -16.00 8.12 -6.87
N THR A 726 -15.19 9.17 -7.09
CA THR A 726 -13.85 9.29 -6.49
C THR A 726 -13.95 9.66 -5.02
N THR A 727 -13.51 8.78 -4.15
CA THR A 727 -13.45 9.01 -2.71
C THR A 727 -12.22 9.84 -2.33
N ASN A 728 -12.21 10.40 -1.11
CA ASN A 728 -10.99 11.02 -0.57
C ASN A 728 -9.85 9.99 -0.43
N GLU A 729 -10.18 8.73 -0.20
CA GLU A 729 -9.22 7.63 -0.14
C GLU A 729 -8.55 7.42 -1.51
N ASP A 730 -9.33 7.37 -2.58
CA ASP A 730 -8.82 7.24 -3.95
C ASP A 730 -7.93 8.42 -4.34
N LEU A 731 -8.34 9.64 -3.97
CA LEU A 731 -7.55 10.85 -4.21
C LEU A 731 -6.17 10.74 -3.53
N LEU A 732 -6.12 10.35 -2.27
CA LEU A 732 -4.87 10.24 -1.52
C LEU A 732 -3.98 9.13 -2.05
N LYS A 733 -4.55 7.98 -2.40
CA LYS A 733 -3.80 6.87 -3.04
C LYS A 733 -3.23 7.30 -4.39
N TYR A 734 -3.99 8.03 -5.20
CA TYR A 734 -3.51 8.56 -6.48
C TYR A 734 -2.35 9.55 -6.27
N ILE A 735 -2.49 10.49 -5.33
CA ILE A 735 -1.43 11.45 -5.00
C ILE A 735 -0.17 10.70 -4.57
N TYR A 736 -0.31 9.67 -3.72
CA TYR A 736 0.81 8.83 -3.31
C TYR A 736 1.49 8.17 -4.52
N GLN A 737 0.74 7.59 -5.45
CA GLN A 737 1.32 7.00 -6.67
C GLN A 737 2.10 8.02 -7.50
N VAL A 738 1.58 9.24 -7.64
CA VAL A 738 2.24 10.33 -8.37
C VAL A 738 3.53 10.80 -7.66
N GLU A 739 3.49 10.89 -6.32
CA GLU A 739 4.68 11.20 -5.50
C GLU A 739 5.79 10.14 -5.66
N LEU A 740 5.43 8.86 -5.70
CA LEU A 740 6.38 7.79 -5.92
C LEU A 740 7.06 7.90 -7.29
N LEU A 741 6.28 8.16 -8.34
CA LEU A 741 6.82 8.34 -9.70
C LEU A 741 7.78 9.52 -9.79
N LYS A 742 7.47 10.64 -9.08
CA LYS A 742 8.37 11.79 -8.99
C LYS A 742 9.63 11.45 -8.21
N THR A 743 9.50 10.79 -7.07
CA THR A 743 10.64 10.43 -6.21
C THR A 743 11.58 9.45 -6.90
N ASN A 744 11.04 8.51 -7.70
CA ASN A 744 11.82 7.59 -8.51
C ASN A 744 12.36 8.21 -9.83
N GLY A 745 12.17 9.50 -10.05
CA GLY A 745 12.72 10.21 -11.21
C GLY A 745 12.00 9.94 -12.54
N GLU A 746 10.81 9.36 -12.53
CA GLU A 746 10.07 9.01 -13.74
C GLU A 746 9.21 10.14 -14.28
N ILE A 747 8.88 11.12 -13.45
CA ILE A 747 8.18 12.35 -13.82
C ILE A 747 8.83 13.55 -13.14
N THR A 748 8.68 14.72 -13.73
CA THR A 748 9.23 15.97 -13.18
C THR A 748 8.36 16.50 -12.03
N LEU A 749 8.92 17.44 -11.23
CA LEU A 749 8.15 18.17 -10.20
C LEU A 749 6.96 18.93 -10.83
N LYS A 750 7.15 19.49 -12.03
CA LYS A 750 6.10 20.17 -12.77
C LYS A 750 4.96 19.21 -13.13
N ASP A 751 5.29 18.04 -13.65
CA ASP A 751 4.28 17.01 -13.99
C ASP A 751 3.53 16.55 -12.74
N LYS A 752 4.24 16.30 -11.63
CA LYS A 752 3.63 15.98 -10.35
C LYS A 752 2.63 17.07 -9.92
N ASN A 753 3.06 18.34 -9.91
CA ASN A 753 2.20 19.44 -9.50
C ASN A 753 0.95 19.58 -10.38
N VAL A 754 1.09 19.35 -11.70
CA VAL A 754 -0.05 19.31 -12.62
C VAL A 754 -1.00 18.17 -12.26
N CYS A 755 -0.49 16.95 -12.07
CA CYS A 755 -1.30 15.79 -11.71
C CYS A 755 -2.04 15.97 -10.39
N VAL A 756 -1.37 16.47 -9.35
CA VAL A 756 -1.96 16.75 -8.03
C VAL A 756 -3.05 17.81 -8.15
N LYS A 757 -2.76 18.93 -8.80
CA LYS A 757 -3.73 19.99 -9.03
C LYS A 757 -4.97 19.51 -9.77
N GLU A 758 -4.79 18.73 -10.82
CA GLU A 758 -5.88 18.17 -11.60
C GLU A 758 -6.72 17.20 -10.78
N ALA A 759 -6.10 16.34 -9.96
CA ALA A 759 -6.81 15.40 -9.11
C ALA A 759 -7.74 16.11 -8.13
N PHE A 760 -7.26 17.11 -7.42
CA PHE A 760 -8.08 17.93 -6.51
C PHE A 760 -9.20 18.70 -7.23
N LEU A 761 -8.92 19.29 -8.39
CA LEU A 761 -9.93 20.04 -9.12
C LEU A 761 -11.03 19.14 -9.70
N ARG A 762 -10.71 17.92 -10.08
CA ARG A 762 -11.68 16.95 -10.60
C ARG A 762 -12.60 16.39 -9.54
N THR A 763 -12.12 16.12 -8.34
CA THR A 763 -12.98 15.68 -7.23
C THR A 763 -14.08 16.70 -6.93
N ASN A 764 -13.88 17.96 -7.35
CA ASN A 764 -14.81 19.06 -7.11
C ASN A 764 -15.54 19.56 -8.37
N ASN A 765 -15.13 19.17 -9.57
CA ASN A 765 -15.75 19.61 -10.82
C ASN A 765 -15.54 18.65 -11.99
N ALA A 766 -16.62 17.99 -12.43
CA ALA A 766 -16.60 17.02 -13.55
C ALA A 766 -16.19 17.63 -14.90
N SER A 767 -16.35 18.94 -15.07
CA SER A 767 -16.06 19.63 -16.35
C SER A 767 -14.57 19.92 -16.57
N TYR A 768 -13.71 19.68 -15.59
CA TYR A 768 -12.28 19.93 -15.72
C TYR A 768 -11.62 18.93 -16.66
N LYS A 769 -11.19 19.38 -17.83
CA LYS A 769 -10.54 18.51 -18.83
C LYS A 769 -9.12 18.12 -18.44
N ARG A 770 -8.75 16.89 -18.76
CA ARG A 770 -7.44 16.31 -18.46
C ARG A 770 -6.34 16.93 -19.32
N ASN A 771 -5.32 17.53 -18.69
CA ASN A 771 -4.05 17.78 -19.37
C ASN A 771 -3.23 16.49 -19.38
N HIS A 772 -2.68 16.14 -20.53
CA HIS A 772 -2.15 14.81 -20.76
C HIS A 772 -0.70 14.65 -20.29
N THR A 773 -0.46 14.59 -18.98
CA THR A 773 0.76 13.93 -18.51
C THR A 773 0.53 12.44 -18.67
N ASN A 774 1.22 11.80 -19.62
CA ASN A 774 0.98 10.40 -19.91
C ASN A 774 1.75 9.50 -18.93
N LEU A 775 1.25 9.38 -17.70
CA LEU A 775 1.85 8.57 -16.63
C LEU A 775 1.99 7.09 -17.02
N TYR A 776 1.13 6.58 -17.91
CA TYR A 776 1.19 5.20 -18.39
C TYR A 776 2.43 4.87 -19.25
N LYS A 777 3.21 5.89 -19.63
CA LYS A 777 4.49 5.68 -20.31
C LYS A 777 5.68 5.53 -19.39
N THR A 778 5.48 5.66 -18.07
CA THR A 778 6.53 5.48 -17.06
C THR A 778 6.91 4.00 -16.91
N ASN A 779 8.15 3.72 -16.52
CA ASN A 779 8.65 2.36 -16.37
C ASN A 779 7.95 1.62 -15.23
N SER A 780 7.73 2.29 -14.12
CA SER A 780 7.03 1.69 -12.98
C SER A 780 5.65 1.20 -13.34
N ILE A 781 4.89 1.96 -14.15
CA ILE A 781 3.55 1.54 -14.56
C ILE A 781 3.60 0.40 -15.56
N ARG A 782 4.57 0.39 -16.48
CA ARG A 782 4.78 -0.73 -17.41
C ARG A 782 5.16 -2.01 -16.66
N ASN A 783 6.12 -1.90 -15.74
CA ASN A 783 6.54 -3.02 -14.89
C ASN A 783 5.43 -3.50 -13.97
N HIS A 784 4.59 -2.60 -13.46
CA HIS A 784 3.40 -2.99 -12.71
C HIS A 784 2.40 -3.75 -13.60
N SER A 785 2.14 -3.29 -14.83
CA SER A 785 1.34 -4.03 -15.82
C SER A 785 1.91 -5.43 -16.03
N LEU A 786 3.23 -5.53 -16.22
CA LEU A 786 3.92 -6.79 -16.43
C LEU A 786 3.81 -7.71 -15.20
N SER A 787 3.91 -7.17 -13.97
CA SER A 787 3.72 -7.97 -12.75
C SER A 787 2.32 -8.57 -12.65
N ILE A 788 1.29 -7.80 -13.03
CA ILE A 788 -0.10 -8.28 -13.10
C ILE A 788 -0.21 -9.43 -14.11
N ILE A 789 0.42 -9.32 -15.28
CA ILE A 789 0.38 -10.35 -16.31
C ILE A 789 1.11 -11.62 -15.85
N ILE A 790 2.30 -11.50 -15.24
CA ILE A 790 3.03 -12.64 -14.67
C ILE A 790 2.17 -13.39 -13.64
N GLN A 791 1.51 -12.65 -12.76
CA GLN A 791 0.62 -13.24 -11.76
C GLN A 791 -0.63 -13.84 -12.41
N ALA A 792 -1.19 -13.22 -13.45
CA ALA A 792 -2.35 -13.72 -14.20
C ALA A 792 -2.04 -15.07 -14.87
N VAL A 793 -0.92 -15.17 -15.57
CA VAL A 793 -0.45 -16.44 -16.16
C VAL A 793 -0.25 -17.50 -15.07
N GLY A 794 0.21 -17.11 -13.91
CA GLY A 794 0.37 -17.98 -12.76
C GLY A 794 -0.93 -18.68 -12.28
N ARG A 795 -2.12 -18.22 -12.73
CA ARG A 795 -3.40 -18.86 -12.36
C ARG A 795 -3.63 -20.20 -13.03
N ILE A 796 -3.02 -20.43 -14.16
CA ILE A 796 -3.12 -21.67 -14.94
C ILE A 796 -1.84 -22.51 -14.91
N CYS A 797 -0.89 -22.17 -14.03
CA CYS A 797 0.46 -22.77 -13.97
C CYS A 797 0.71 -23.49 -12.65
N ARG A 798 -0.24 -24.26 -12.12
CA ARG A 798 0.01 -25.04 -10.91
C ARG A 798 0.80 -26.30 -11.24
N THR A 799 1.67 -26.73 -10.33
CA THR A 799 2.69 -27.76 -10.60
C THR A 799 2.18 -29.19 -10.62
N ARG A 800 1.01 -29.45 -10.06
CA ARG A 800 0.43 -30.79 -9.98
C ARG A 800 -0.92 -30.80 -10.70
N GLY A 801 -1.14 -31.81 -11.56
CA GLY A 801 -2.39 -31.96 -12.27
C GLY A 801 -2.56 -30.99 -13.43
N LYS A 802 -1.73 -31.09 -14.48
CA LYS A 802 -1.82 -30.22 -15.64
C LYS A 802 -2.61 -30.89 -16.76
N VAL A 803 -3.41 -30.05 -17.44
CA VAL A 803 -4.01 -30.43 -18.73
C VAL A 803 -2.92 -30.76 -19.74
N SER A 804 -3.22 -31.65 -20.68
CA SER A 804 -2.27 -32.04 -21.73
C SER A 804 -1.92 -30.91 -22.68
N LYS A 805 -2.84 -29.95 -22.84
CA LYS A 805 -2.71 -28.78 -23.71
C LYS A 805 -3.23 -27.53 -23.02
N THR A 806 -2.50 -26.41 -23.16
CA THR A 806 -2.86 -25.10 -22.64
C THR A 806 -2.81 -24.07 -23.77
N ASN A 807 -3.89 -23.30 -23.98
CA ASN A 807 -3.92 -22.21 -24.92
C ASN A 807 -3.94 -20.86 -24.18
N ILE A 808 -3.08 -19.93 -24.61
CA ILE A 808 -2.99 -18.60 -24.02
C ILE A 808 -3.25 -17.57 -25.12
N TYR A 809 -4.33 -16.83 -24.94
CA TYR A 809 -4.74 -15.72 -25.80
C TYR A 809 -4.31 -14.42 -25.16
N VAL A 810 -3.45 -13.67 -25.80
CA VAL A 810 -2.88 -12.44 -25.26
C VAL A 810 -3.36 -11.25 -26.07
N ASP A 811 -3.90 -10.24 -25.42
CA ASP A 811 -4.23 -8.96 -26.05
C ASP A 811 -2.96 -8.38 -26.72
N ASN A 812 -3.01 -8.16 -28.03
CA ASN A 812 -1.86 -7.70 -28.79
C ASN A 812 -1.29 -6.36 -28.30
N ASP A 813 -2.10 -5.52 -27.64
CA ASP A 813 -1.62 -4.26 -27.07
C ASP A 813 -0.62 -4.46 -25.92
N ILE A 814 -0.58 -5.65 -25.32
CA ILE A 814 0.45 -6.05 -24.33
C ILE A 814 1.81 -6.14 -25.01
N ALA A 815 1.86 -6.65 -26.24
CA ALA A 815 3.11 -6.84 -26.97
C ALA A 815 3.89 -5.52 -27.14
N MET A 816 3.18 -4.40 -27.28
CA MET A 816 3.79 -3.08 -27.42
C MET A 816 4.42 -2.53 -26.15
N GLU A 817 4.13 -3.14 -24.98
CA GLU A 817 4.58 -2.67 -23.66
C GLU A 817 5.48 -3.67 -22.93
N LEU A 818 5.66 -4.89 -23.48
CA LEU A 818 6.56 -5.87 -22.89
C LEU A 818 8.01 -5.34 -22.94
N ASP A 819 8.53 -5.00 -21.76
CA ASP A 819 9.95 -4.70 -21.63
C ASP A 819 10.72 -6.01 -21.36
N LEU A 820 11.35 -6.54 -22.39
CA LEU A 820 12.14 -7.76 -22.28
C LEU A 820 13.34 -7.60 -21.33
N LEU A 821 13.87 -6.40 -21.18
CA LEU A 821 15.01 -6.15 -20.28
C LEU A 821 14.62 -6.33 -18.81
N SER A 822 13.42 -5.89 -18.42
CA SER A 822 12.94 -6.01 -17.05
C SER A 822 12.66 -7.46 -16.61
N ILE A 823 12.57 -8.40 -17.57
CA ILE A 823 12.29 -9.82 -17.33
C ILE A 823 13.45 -10.75 -17.71
N GLN A 824 14.52 -10.25 -18.32
CA GLN A 824 15.61 -11.06 -18.89
C GLN A 824 16.28 -12.02 -17.89
N ASN A 825 16.37 -11.62 -16.61
CA ASN A 825 17.03 -12.38 -15.55
C ASN A 825 16.03 -12.93 -14.51
N ARG A 826 14.72 -13.05 -14.87
CA ARG A 826 13.69 -13.53 -13.96
C ARG A 826 13.39 -14.99 -14.13
N ARG A 827 13.02 -15.61 -13.01
CA ARG A 827 12.47 -16.96 -12.96
C ARG A 827 11.00 -16.92 -13.35
N LEU A 828 10.69 -17.42 -14.52
CA LEU A 828 9.35 -17.38 -15.11
C LEU A 828 8.80 -18.79 -15.34
N ASN A 829 7.49 -18.94 -15.24
CA ASN A 829 6.80 -20.17 -15.63
C ASN A 829 7.00 -20.45 -17.12
N ARG A 830 6.90 -21.72 -17.50
CA ARG A 830 7.01 -22.14 -18.89
C ARG A 830 5.99 -21.43 -19.80
N GLU A 831 4.78 -21.28 -19.32
CA GLU A 831 3.70 -20.59 -20.02
C GLU A 831 4.07 -19.13 -20.35
N PHE A 832 4.69 -18.41 -19.42
CA PHE A 832 5.15 -17.06 -19.67
C PHE A 832 6.39 -17.02 -20.57
N GLN A 833 7.29 -18.02 -20.46
CA GLN A 833 8.43 -18.15 -21.37
C GLN A 833 7.98 -18.35 -22.83
N GLU A 834 6.90 -19.11 -23.05
CA GLU A 834 6.31 -19.28 -24.38
C GLU A 834 5.69 -17.98 -24.94
N ILE A 835 5.06 -17.16 -24.07
CA ILE A 835 4.61 -15.81 -24.46
C ILE A 835 5.78 -14.97 -24.96
N ILE A 836 6.91 -14.96 -24.22
CA ILE A 836 8.12 -14.22 -24.61
C ILE A 836 8.70 -14.78 -25.92
N SER A 837 8.77 -16.10 -26.06
CA SER A 837 9.29 -16.75 -27.25
C SER A 837 8.46 -16.37 -28.48
N LYS A 838 7.14 -16.43 -28.38
CA LYS A 838 6.23 -16.03 -29.46
C LYS A 838 6.33 -14.55 -29.79
N PHE A 839 6.46 -13.70 -28.77
CA PHE A 839 6.67 -12.25 -28.92
C PHE A 839 7.96 -11.95 -29.71
N LYS A 840 9.09 -12.57 -29.35
CA LYS A 840 10.36 -12.42 -30.04
C LYS A 840 10.27 -12.79 -31.54
N THR A 841 9.44 -13.76 -31.91
CA THR A 841 9.23 -14.13 -33.30
C THR A 841 8.47 -13.07 -34.10
N LEU A 842 7.64 -12.25 -33.45
CA LEU A 842 6.88 -11.17 -34.07
C LEU A 842 7.70 -9.89 -34.28
N GLU A 843 8.77 -9.68 -33.52
CA GLU A 843 9.47 -8.40 -33.41
C GLU A 843 10.85 -8.33 -34.09
N THR A 844 11.19 -9.14 -35.05
CA THR A 844 12.53 -9.21 -35.64
C THR A 844 13.08 -7.90 -36.25
N LYS A 845 12.38 -6.75 -36.19
CA LYS A 845 12.86 -5.51 -36.85
C LYS A 845 12.78 -4.19 -36.04
N THR A 846 12.15 -4.10 -34.90
CA THR A 846 11.91 -2.79 -34.23
C THR A 846 12.42 -2.66 -32.78
N GLN A 847 12.92 -3.71 -32.15
CA GLN A 847 13.21 -3.75 -30.70
C GLN A 847 14.43 -2.98 -30.22
N ASN A 848 15.51 -2.89 -30.99
CA ASN A 848 16.73 -2.23 -30.51
C ASN A 848 16.55 -0.71 -30.31
N GLU A 849 15.66 -0.07 -31.05
CA GLU A 849 15.39 1.37 -30.91
C GLU A 849 14.46 1.72 -29.73
N SER A 850 13.50 0.87 -29.39
CA SER A 850 12.52 1.19 -28.37
C SER A 850 13.09 1.08 -26.94
N SER A 851 13.88 0.06 -26.69
CA SER A 851 14.57 -0.14 -25.39
C SER A 851 15.61 0.94 -25.14
N TYR A 852 16.36 1.33 -26.17
CA TYR A 852 17.31 2.41 -26.13
C TYR A 852 16.65 3.76 -25.82
N LYS A 853 15.58 4.11 -26.53
CA LYS A 853 14.80 5.35 -26.27
C LYS A 853 14.21 5.37 -24.86
N LEU A 854 13.83 4.22 -24.33
CA LEU A 854 13.32 4.11 -22.95
C LEU A 854 14.40 4.40 -21.93
N TYR A 855 15.61 3.87 -22.11
CA TYR A 855 16.76 4.11 -21.25
C TYR A 855 17.18 5.58 -21.22
N ILE A 856 17.32 6.19 -22.40
CA ILE A 856 17.60 7.63 -22.53
C ILE A 856 16.53 8.43 -21.79
N ARG A 857 15.26 8.13 -22.01
CA ARG A 857 14.16 8.84 -21.37
C ARG A 857 14.16 8.70 -19.84
N LYS A 858 14.52 7.52 -19.32
CA LYS A 858 14.67 7.31 -17.87
C LYS A 858 15.82 8.17 -17.32
N ALA A 859 16.97 8.18 -17.99
CA ALA A 859 18.11 9.00 -17.61
C ALA A 859 17.79 10.50 -17.69
N GLU A 860 17.15 10.97 -18.76
CA GLU A 860 16.72 12.36 -18.92
C GLU A 860 15.76 12.80 -17.83
N ASN A 861 14.76 11.96 -17.48
CA ASN A 861 13.81 12.28 -16.42
C ASN A 861 14.50 12.32 -15.04
N SER A 862 15.38 11.36 -14.74
CA SER A 862 16.16 11.38 -13.51
C SER A 862 17.05 12.63 -13.42
N ASN A 863 17.69 13.01 -14.51
CA ASN A 863 18.51 14.20 -14.57
C ASN A 863 17.68 15.49 -14.38
N LYS A 864 16.48 15.56 -14.93
CA LYS A 864 15.54 16.68 -14.67
C LYS A 864 15.17 16.76 -13.20
N VAL A 865 14.89 15.64 -12.56
CA VAL A 865 14.55 15.60 -11.12
C VAL A 865 15.72 16.05 -10.27
N VAL A 866 16.96 15.62 -10.59
CA VAL A 866 18.18 16.08 -9.90
C VAL A 866 18.34 17.58 -10.05
N ASN A 867 18.19 18.09 -11.26
CA ASN A 867 18.29 19.54 -11.54
C ASN A 867 17.20 20.34 -10.81
N ASP A 868 15.95 19.87 -10.81
CA ASP A 868 14.84 20.51 -10.07
C ASP A 868 15.13 20.53 -8.55
N ASN A 869 15.71 19.48 -7.99
CA ASN A 869 16.09 19.42 -6.59
C ASN A 869 17.23 20.40 -6.26
N ILE A 870 18.26 20.46 -7.10
CA ILE A 870 19.40 21.41 -6.94
C ILE A 870 18.87 22.84 -7.03
N HIS A 871 18.03 23.15 -8.04
CA HIS A 871 17.43 24.46 -8.20
C HIS A 871 16.59 24.85 -6.99
N ARG A 872 15.78 23.95 -6.46
CA ARG A 872 15.00 24.20 -5.25
C ARG A 872 15.88 24.55 -4.05
N ILE A 873 17.03 23.89 -3.91
CA ILE A 873 18.01 24.19 -2.87
C ILE A 873 18.59 25.58 -3.06
N LEU A 874 19.05 25.90 -4.28
CA LEU A 874 19.69 27.17 -4.60
C LEU A 874 18.73 28.37 -4.54
N SER A 875 17.44 28.16 -4.82
CA SER A 875 16.43 29.22 -4.79
C SER A 875 15.93 29.59 -3.39
N LYS A 876 16.40 28.92 -2.33
CA LYS A 876 16.05 29.30 -0.96
C LYS A 876 16.55 30.71 -0.65
N LYS A 877 15.64 31.62 -0.29
CA LYS A 877 15.97 32.99 0.08
C LYS A 877 16.74 33.12 1.39
N LEU A 878 16.62 32.15 2.28
CA LEU A 878 17.28 32.11 3.60
C LEU A 878 17.88 30.72 3.83
N TRP A 879 19.17 30.67 3.97
CA TRP A 879 19.91 29.46 4.34
C TRP A 879 20.20 29.48 5.83
N VAL A 880 19.71 28.50 6.55
CA VAL A 880 20.06 28.30 7.96
C VAL A 880 21.38 27.53 8.08
N THR A 881 22.02 27.58 9.25
CA THR A 881 23.33 26.93 9.49
C THR A 881 23.35 25.47 9.08
N THR A 882 22.25 24.74 9.36
CA THR A 882 22.09 23.33 8.97
C THR A 882 22.05 23.12 7.47
N ASP A 883 21.44 24.03 6.70
CA ASP A 883 21.41 23.99 5.24
C ASP A 883 22.83 24.16 4.67
N ILE A 884 23.60 25.12 5.23
CA ILE A 884 24.98 25.40 4.82
C ILE A 884 25.90 24.21 5.11
N GLU A 885 25.80 23.63 6.30
CA GLU A 885 26.59 22.45 6.68
C GLU A 885 26.31 21.28 5.76
N LEU A 886 25.06 21.10 5.41
CA LEU A 886 24.63 20.02 4.53
C LEU A 886 25.11 20.21 3.09
N TRP A 887 25.00 21.43 2.59
CA TRP A 887 25.56 21.77 1.28
C TRP A 887 27.06 21.51 1.22
N LYS A 888 27.80 21.89 2.27
CA LYS A 888 29.23 21.58 2.40
C LYS A 888 29.48 20.06 2.36
N LYS A 889 28.72 19.28 3.12
CA LYS A 889 28.82 17.82 3.12
C LYS A 889 28.51 17.21 1.76
N LEU A 890 27.48 17.70 1.08
CA LEU A 890 27.13 17.26 -0.27
C LEU A 890 28.28 17.54 -1.25
N ARG A 891 28.80 18.77 -1.23
CA ARG A 891 29.93 19.15 -2.07
C ARG A 891 31.18 18.30 -1.80
N GLU A 892 31.53 18.11 -0.53
CA GLU A 892 32.65 17.23 -0.15
C GLU A 892 32.45 15.78 -0.62
N HIS A 893 31.22 15.29 -0.48
CA HIS A 893 30.89 13.93 -0.92
C HIS A 893 31.04 13.77 -2.43
N VAL A 894 30.51 14.69 -3.24
CA VAL A 894 30.60 14.64 -4.70
C VAL A 894 32.04 14.81 -5.16
N LEU A 895 32.84 15.69 -4.50
CA LEU A 895 34.26 15.87 -4.83
C LEU A 895 35.11 14.64 -4.50
N LYS A 896 34.79 13.93 -3.42
CA LYS A 896 35.46 12.66 -3.05
C LYS A 896 35.00 11.47 -3.89
N ASN A 897 33.75 11.47 -4.32
CA ASN A 897 33.12 10.41 -5.07
C ASN A 897 32.48 10.99 -6.35
N PRO A 898 33.28 11.42 -7.31
CA PRO A 898 32.77 12.05 -8.54
C PRO A 898 31.99 11.07 -9.42
N VAL A 899 32.17 9.77 -9.20
CA VAL A 899 31.46 8.68 -9.90
C VAL A 899 30.72 7.83 -8.87
N CYS A 900 29.44 7.63 -9.08
CA CYS A 900 28.61 6.69 -8.32
C CYS A 900 28.41 5.43 -9.16
N ASN A 901 29.32 4.47 -9.04
CA ASN A 901 29.25 3.21 -9.79
C ASN A 901 28.19 2.24 -9.25
N ASP A 902 27.78 2.42 -8.00
CA ASP A 902 26.75 1.62 -7.36
C ASP A 902 25.89 2.50 -6.45
N VAL A 903 24.66 2.74 -6.86
CA VAL A 903 23.67 3.50 -6.08
C VAL A 903 23.42 2.85 -4.72
N SER A 904 23.67 1.54 -4.59
CA SER A 904 23.51 0.79 -3.33
C SER A 904 24.67 0.99 -2.34
N SER A 905 25.83 1.41 -2.79
CA SER A 905 27.02 1.59 -1.95
C SER A 905 27.12 2.98 -1.31
N ASN A 906 26.37 3.95 -1.83
CA ASN A 906 26.26 5.27 -1.23
C ASN A 906 25.16 5.27 -0.17
N ASN A 907 25.50 5.52 1.07
CA ASN A 907 24.58 5.69 2.20
C ASN A 907 23.48 6.72 1.91
N GLY A 908 22.52 6.40 1.12
CA GLY A 908 21.22 7.02 0.84
C GLY A 908 21.07 8.54 0.80
N LEU A 909 21.95 9.26 1.53
CA LEU A 909 21.83 10.69 1.77
C LEU A 909 21.98 11.54 0.50
N PHE A 910 22.79 11.08 -0.47
CA PHE A 910 23.13 11.81 -1.68
C PHE A 910 22.95 11.04 -2.97
N SER A 911 22.32 9.87 -2.93
CA SER A 911 22.07 9.04 -4.12
C SER A 911 21.30 9.78 -5.22
N ASN A 912 20.39 10.68 -4.82
CA ASN A 912 19.57 11.49 -5.73
C ASN A 912 20.33 12.69 -6.34
N CYS A 913 21.61 12.87 -6.01
CA CYS A 913 22.44 13.94 -6.52
C CYS A 913 23.32 13.51 -7.70
N TYR A 914 23.32 12.22 -8.06
CA TYR A 914 24.08 11.72 -9.18
C TYR A 914 23.20 11.55 -10.41
N LEU A 915 23.70 12.01 -11.55
CA LEU A 915 23.05 11.80 -12.83
C LEU A 915 23.24 10.33 -13.26
N GLN A 916 22.20 9.76 -13.83
CA GLN A 916 22.27 8.39 -14.38
C GLN A 916 22.90 8.41 -15.77
N SER A 917 23.80 7.46 -16.02
CA SER A 917 24.34 7.21 -17.35
C SER A 917 23.66 6.02 -18.01
N VAL A 918 23.71 6.04 -19.32
CA VAL A 918 23.49 4.92 -20.20
C VAL A 918 24.67 4.82 -21.15
N ASP A 919 24.92 3.66 -21.76
CA ASP A 919 26.09 3.38 -22.64
C ASP A 919 26.11 4.17 -23.96
N TYR A 920 25.45 5.31 -24.05
CA TYR A 920 25.24 6.09 -25.28
C TYR A 920 25.31 7.59 -25.00
N ASP A 921 25.36 8.38 -26.07
CA ASP A 921 25.36 9.84 -25.99
C ASP A 921 24.11 10.35 -25.28
N ILE A 922 24.29 11.02 -24.16
CA ILE A 922 23.22 11.54 -23.35
C ILE A 922 23.27 13.06 -23.33
N SER A 923 22.12 13.68 -23.45
CA SER A 923 21.94 15.10 -23.20
C SER A 923 21.73 15.33 -21.70
N TYR A 924 22.58 16.15 -21.11
CA TYR A 924 22.43 16.64 -19.75
C TYR A 924 21.89 18.04 -19.80
N TYR A 925 20.94 18.33 -18.92
CA TYR A 925 20.31 19.64 -18.81
C TYR A 925 20.84 20.35 -17.57
N TYR A 926 21.25 21.58 -17.71
CA TYR A 926 21.63 22.45 -16.63
C TYR A 926 20.76 23.70 -16.61
N TYR A 927 20.53 24.23 -15.43
CA TYR A 927 19.70 25.41 -15.25
C TYR A 927 20.48 26.68 -15.61
N LYS A 928 19.82 27.56 -16.37
CA LYS A 928 20.24 28.95 -16.57
C LYS A 928 19.30 29.88 -15.83
N GLU A 929 19.79 31.05 -15.40
CA GLU A 929 18.95 32.14 -14.95
C GLU A 929 17.90 32.42 -16.05
N ASP A 930 16.71 32.83 -15.77
CA ASP A 930 15.60 33.08 -16.71
C ASP A 930 14.70 31.86 -17.08
N ASN A 931 14.66 30.83 -16.27
CA ASN A 931 13.83 29.63 -16.51
C ASN A 931 14.17 28.86 -17.80
N ASP A 932 15.35 29.04 -18.33
CA ASP A 932 15.85 28.33 -19.50
C ASP A 932 16.81 27.20 -19.09
N TYR A 933 16.75 26.07 -19.79
CA TYR A 933 17.66 24.93 -19.57
C TYR A 933 18.71 24.88 -20.67
N GLY A 934 19.98 24.96 -20.27
CA GLY A 934 21.06 24.63 -21.18
C GLY A 934 21.15 23.11 -21.39
N GLU A 935 21.49 22.69 -22.60
CA GLU A 935 21.75 21.32 -22.96
C GLU A 935 23.25 21.10 -23.20
N VAL A 936 23.84 20.13 -22.51
CA VAL A 936 25.21 19.67 -22.78
C VAL A 936 25.15 18.25 -23.26
N LYS A 937 25.64 18.00 -24.46
CA LYS A 937 25.82 16.67 -25.03
C LYS A 937 27.20 16.16 -24.69
N ILE A 938 27.27 15.04 -23.97
CA ILE A 938 28.50 14.36 -23.66
C ILE A 938 28.52 13.05 -24.45
N GLY A 939 29.47 12.94 -25.39
CA GLY A 939 29.71 11.69 -26.07
C GLY A 939 30.38 10.70 -25.14
N LEU A 940 29.72 9.61 -24.83
CA LEU A 940 30.24 8.50 -24.04
C LEU A 940 30.78 7.43 -24.98
N THR A 941 32.09 7.14 -24.86
CA THR A 941 32.65 5.95 -25.48
C THR A 941 32.31 4.73 -24.66
N LYS A 942 32.10 3.59 -25.29
CA LYS A 942 31.60 2.32 -24.72
C LYS A 942 32.30 1.79 -23.45
N ASN A 943 33.35 2.41 -22.97
CA ASN A 943 34.17 1.94 -21.85
C ASN A 943 34.44 2.99 -20.77
N ASN A 944 33.75 4.12 -20.72
CA ASN A 944 34.06 5.16 -19.75
C ASN A 944 32.87 5.57 -18.90
N ASP A 945 33.03 5.30 -17.63
CA ASP A 945 32.16 5.77 -16.52
C ASP A 945 32.30 7.30 -16.31
N LEU A 946 31.97 8.10 -17.31
CA LEU A 946 32.04 9.57 -17.24
C LEU A 946 30.80 10.25 -16.68
N THR A 947 29.93 9.48 -16.07
CA THR A 947 28.57 9.90 -15.74
C THR A 947 28.41 10.94 -14.67
N SER A 948 29.42 11.15 -13.85
CA SER A 948 29.34 12.00 -12.67
C SER A 948 30.06 13.32 -12.78
N ILE A 949 30.83 13.55 -13.85
CA ILE A 949 31.54 14.82 -14.08
C ILE A 949 30.55 15.98 -14.16
N VAL A 950 29.37 15.77 -14.75
CA VAL A 950 28.33 16.80 -14.87
C VAL A 950 27.69 17.11 -13.53
N SER A 951 27.45 16.12 -12.66
CA SER A 951 26.96 16.38 -11.31
C SER A 951 27.92 17.22 -10.49
N ALA A 952 29.22 16.96 -10.60
CA ALA A 952 30.24 17.78 -9.96
C ALA A 952 30.31 19.22 -10.53
N MET A 953 30.13 19.40 -11.83
CA MET A 953 30.07 20.73 -12.47
C MET A 953 28.84 21.54 -12.07
N ILE A 954 27.70 20.91 -11.87
CA ILE A 954 26.47 21.61 -11.43
C ILE A 954 26.59 22.06 -9.97
N LEU A 955 27.34 21.38 -9.14
CA LEU A 955 27.53 21.66 -7.72
C LEU A 955 28.61 22.70 -7.44
N ILE A 956 29.54 22.91 -8.32
CA ILE A 956 30.61 23.89 -8.23
C ILE A 956 30.14 25.24 -8.79
#